data_9431ee4246bda847760a2fa6160b602e
#
_entry.id   9431ee4246bda847760a2fa6160b602e
#
_cell.length_a   1.000
_cell.length_b   1.000
_cell.length_c   1.000
_cell.angle_alpha   90.00
_cell.angle_beta   90.00
_cell.angle_gamma   90.00
#
_symmetry.space_group_name_H-M   'P 1'
#
loop_
_entity.id
_entity.type
_entity.pdbx_description
1 polymer ?
#
loop_
_entity_poly.entity_id
_entity_poly.type
_entity_poly.pdbx_seq_one_letter_code
_entity_poly.pdbx_strand_id
1 'polypeptide(L)'
;MSIDIDPLPDAAGLTVTDHIENTQFELYTDRPVEPAAAPETAHYFPVDASVTVETGGIEIPRVAVVEARSGDGTLLTRGDDYALPAGEYHVGIDPAPTKLYLSFSSPFAVSTTDRTTRIDLDAPAEVTLGFRSLHQVPAGTIETPTDPESLMDAVSLLGSALQTTSPERSFPTLRGHPPLIEPGERLRVPDRVEPTDSGVRIVVPPEYRYLYPVVSLAYYFAAEVVPGDPPRIEGDGWTHALEPDFERRAAEALRQAFHFDCLARTEGFYPVDLHERETTALDLDWGRLYDLPLATRLGEYLAVPFERVEPELPQWTLTTDVRPEPENVELLPFVAGELSIVRAPETVTPATAGADNGLGFFRGPRTEAAPLGPNEFVRGATEAPPAAPTRGADASGERGAVAADTEFVQPEPVDTVEHAWVGAGVPLDANKATLDAYHRRLEAGAVEQSRISVLVVCNDEQMRAEGEVADLYGLRDMVQFDIDVRHDLTREEMREALASDVDFLHYIGHVDDRGMQCTDEYLDLTNEDLAVGVSAFLLNACQSYQQGEALVHRGSRGGIVTLTDVANSPATQLGRIIARLMNSGFNLRTALHVAKRELITGHQYIVVGDGGTTICQSRSGVAVVGNIGESSSGSWSLGVQAYPNGPYGVGTLYKLATSSSDANYFVPSTCELKSVPSTELSDWLGLETLPIFYRDELHWSDELLPLTDQE
;
A
#
# COMPACT_ATOMS: atom_id res chain seq x y z
N MET A 1 11.71 -13.13 23.16
CA MET A 1 12.49 -12.43 22.13
C MET A 1 11.78 -12.62 20.79
N SER A 2 11.85 -11.65 19.93
CA SER A 2 11.27 -11.71 18.57
C SER A 2 12.10 -12.57 17.63
N ILE A 3 13.43 -12.64 17.86
CA ILE A 3 14.38 -13.41 17.06
C ILE A 3 15.22 -14.29 17.98
N ASP A 4 15.32 -15.58 17.65
CA ASP A 4 16.22 -16.55 18.27
C ASP A 4 17.41 -16.87 17.36
N ILE A 5 18.61 -17.03 17.94
CA ILE A 5 19.84 -17.25 17.20
C ILE A 5 20.59 -18.42 17.85
N ASP A 6 20.67 -19.53 17.13
CA ASP A 6 21.25 -20.78 17.61
C ASP A 6 22.42 -21.25 16.72
N PRO A 7 23.43 -21.92 17.25
CA PRO A 7 24.46 -22.52 16.42
C PRO A 7 23.87 -23.65 15.55
N LEU A 8 24.35 -23.80 14.30
CA LEU A 8 23.97 -24.91 13.43
C LEU A 8 24.48 -26.25 14.01
N PRO A 9 23.63 -27.28 14.13
CA PRO A 9 24.01 -28.54 14.75
C PRO A 9 25.01 -29.35 13.93
N ASP A 10 24.92 -29.31 12.60
CA ASP A 10 25.67 -30.17 11.67
C ASP A 10 26.63 -29.40 10.75
N ALA A 11 26.72 -28.07 10.87
CA ALA A 11 27.57 -27.22 10.07
C ALA A 11 28.13 -26.06 10.88
N ALA A 12 29.14 -25.38 10.35
CA ALA A 12 29.64 -24.14 10.94
C ALA A 12 28.72 -22.98 10.54
N GLY A 13 28.09 -22.33 11.51
CA GLY A 13 27.17 -21.23 11.26
C GLY A 13 26.09 -21.06 12.32
N LEU A 14 25.08 -20.29 11.98
CA LEU A 14 23.95 -19.93 12.83
C LEU A 14 22.63 -20.20 12.12
N THR A 15 21.64 -20.65 12.88
CA THR A 15 20.24 -20.63 12.51
C THR A 15 19.60 -19.40 13.14
N VAL A 16 18.87 -18.62 12.35
CA VAL A 16 18.14 -17.43 12.78
C VAL A 16 16.66 -17.70 12.59
N THR A 17 15.88 -17.61 13.66
CA THR A 17 14.43 -17.80 13.65
C THR A 17 13.74 -16.50 14.03
N ASP A 18 13.02 -15.90 13.08
CA ASP A 18 12.16 -14.75 13.30
C ASP A 18 10.75 -15.24 13.61
N HIS A 19 10.32 -15.03 14.85
CA HIS A 19 9.00 -15.45 15.34
C HIS A 19 7.87 -14.50 14.97
N ILE A 20 8.18 -13.30 14.51
CA ILE A 20 7.17 -12.33 14.02
C ILE A 20 6.80 -12.72 12.59
N GLU A 21 7.77 -12.77 11.70
CA GLU A 21 7.56 -13.13 10.29
C GLU A 21 7.40 -14.65 10.08
N ASN A 22 7.57 -15.46 11.14
CA ASN A 22 7.56 -16.93 11.09
C ASN A 22 8.50 -17.48 10.02
N THR A 23 9.70 -16.89 9.94
CA THR A 23 10.75 -17.29 8.99
C THR A 23 11.96 -17.83 9.70
N GLN A 24 12.68 -18.76 9.03
CA GLN A 24 13.93 -19.32 9.51
C GLN A 24 14.94 -19.33 8.36
N PHE A 25 16.19 -18.94 8.65
CA PHE A 25 17.27 -19.02 7.67
C PHE A 25 18.60 -19.33 8.33
N GLU A 26 19.57 -19.72 7.51
CA GLU A 26 20.91 -20.11 7.94
C GLU A 26 21.95 -19.12 7.44
N LEU A 27 22.94 -18.87 8.29
CA LEU A 27 24.18 -18.17 7.95
C LEU A 27 25.35 -19.13 8.19
N TYR A 28 26.24 -19.25 7.24
CA TYR A 28 27.41 -20.13 7.36
C TYR A 28 28.64 -19.33 7.74
N THR A 29 29.52 -19.95 8.53
CA THR A 29 30.78 -19.36 8.97
C THR A 29 31.95 -20.24 8.57
N ASP A 30 33.17 -19.71 8.54
CA ASP A 30 34.39 -20.48 8.19
C ASP A 30 34.75 -21.54 9.24
N ARG A 31 34.18 -21.47 10.44
CA ARG A 31 34.39 -22.34 11.60
C ARG A 31 33.14 -22.45 12.47
N PRO A 32 32.98 -23.52 13.28
CA PRO A 32 31.91 -23.56 14.28
C PRO A 32 31.98 -22.38 15.22
N VAL A 33 30.83 -21.75 15.52
CA VAL A 33 30.68 -20.58 16.36
C VAL A 33 29.69 -20.82 17.48
N GLU A 34 29.93 -20.18 18.62
CA GLU A 34 29.01 -20.12 19.75
C GLU A 34 28.57 -18.67 19.92
N PRO A 35 27.28 -18.33 19.63
CA PRO A 35 26.82 -16.96 19.74
C PRO A 35 26.77 -16.52 21.20
N ALA A 36 27.40 -15.40 21.51
CA ALA A 36 27.32 -14.73 22.81
C ALA A 36 26.43 -13.49 22.68
N ALA A 37 25.50 -13.28 23.63
CA ALA A 37 24.64 -12.11 23.61
C ALA A 37 25.46 -10.81 23.59
N ALA A 38 25.09 -9.87 22.72
CA ALA A 38 25.73 -8.58 22.55
C ALA A 38 24.71 -7.45 22.78
N PRO A 39 25.17 -6.23 23.14
CA PRO A 39 24.29 -5.09 23.25
C PRO A 39 23.69 -4.70 21.89
N GLU A 40 22.40 -4.39 21.83
CA GLU A 40 21.72 -3.88 20.61
C GLU A 40 22.35 -2.57 20.15
N THR A 41 22.88 -1.76 21.08
CA THR A 41 23.61 -0.51 20.80
C THR A 41 24.95 -0.67 20.08
N ALA A 42 25.40 -1.92 19.85
CA ALA A 42 26.62 -2.19 19.07
C ALA A 42 26.42 -2.00 17.56
N HIS A 43 25.20 -1.76 17.12
CA HIS A 43 24.85 -1.57 15.71
C HIS A 43 24.48 -0.12 15.41
N TYR A 44 24.78 0.29 14.18
CA TYR A 44 24.39 1.61 13.66
C TYR A 44 22.87 1.73 13.50
N PHE A 45 22.21 0.65 13.09
CA PHE A 45 20.76 0.59 12.94
C PHE A 45 20.10 -0.14 14.11
N PRO A 46 18.84 0.15 14.44
CA PRO A 46 18.07 -0.62 15.42
C PRO A 46 18.00 -2.10 15.06
N VAL A 47 18.13 -2.98 16.07
CA VAL A 47 18.04 -4.43 15.94
C VAL A 47 17.16 -5.01 17.06
N ASP A 48 16.52 -6.15 16.80
CA ASP A 48 15.69 -6.89 17.77
C ASP A 48 16.50 -7.93 18.55
N ALA A 49 17.61 -8.38 17.95
CA ALA A 49 18.54 -9.31 18.60
C ALA A 49 19.98 -9.06 18.14
N SER A 50 20.93 -9.23 19.05
CA SER A 50 22.36 -9.04 18.79
C SER A 50 23.19 -10.11 19.43
N VAL A 51 24.13 -10.70 18.66
CA VAL A 51 25.09 -11.69 19.14
C VAL A 51 26.49 -11.42 18.60
N THR A 52 27.49 -11.81 19.34
CA THR A 52 28.89 -11.77 18.91
C THR A 52 29.43 -13.17 18.66
N VAL A 53 30.17 -13.35 17.57
CA VAL A 53 30.85 -14.58 17.19
C VAL A 53 32.30 -14.30 16.78
N GLU A 54 33.19 -15.27 16.89
CA GLU A 54 34.55 -15.23 16.34
C GLU A 54 34.62 -15.97 15.02
N THR A 55 34.80 -15.29 13.89
CA THR A 55 34.83 -15.88 12.56
C THR A 55 35.77 -15.13 11.61
N GLY A 56 36.30 -15.85 10.60
CA GLY A 56 37.06 -15.27 9.49
C GLY A 56 36.23 -15.10 8.22
N GLY A 57 34.98 -15.54 8.20
CA GLY A 57 34.11 -15.38 7.04
C GLY A 57 32.67 -15.75 7.34
N ILE A 58 31.77 -15.04 6.64
CA ILE A 58 30.32 -15.25 6.71
C ILE A 58 29.80 -15.45 5.31
N GLU A 59 29.03 -16.52 5.10
CA GLU A 59 28.39 -16.83 3.82
C GLU A 59 26.86 -16.83 4.00
N ILE A 60 26.18 -16.11 3.12
CA ILE A 60 24.72 -16.00 3.06
C ILE A 60 24.28 -16.80 1.83
N PRO A 61 23.39 -17.82 1.96
CA PRO A 61 22.96 -18.66 0.85
C PRO A 61 21.95 -17.94 -0.08
N ARG A 62 22.29 -16.73 -0.49
CA ARG A 62 21.56 -15.91 -1.47
C ARG A 62 22.43 -14.80 -2.04
N VAL A 63 22.03 -14.29 -3.18
CA VAL A 63 22.61 -13.08 -3.76
C VAL A 63 22.09 -11.87 -3.01
N ALA A 64 22.99 -11.06 -2.46
CA ALA A 64 22.64 -9.85 -1.73
C ALA A 64 23.62 -8.73 -2.06
N VAL A 65 23.16 -7.50 -1.95
CA VAL A 65 23.99 -6.30 -2.00
C VAL A 65 24.48 -6.01 -0.57
N VAL A 66 25.75 -5.75 -0.45
CA VAL A 66 26.40 -5.44 0.84
C VAL A 66 26.76 -3.97 0.87
N GLU A 67 26.22 -3.26 1.86
CA GLU A 67 26.51 -1.85 2.12
C GLU A 67 27.50 -1.74 3.26
N ALA A 68 28.63 -1.06 3.05
CA ALA A 68 29.64 -0.84 4.08
C ALA A 68 29.71 0.63 4.49
N ARG A 69 29.67 0.87 5.81
CA ARG A 69 29.86 2.18 6.46
C ARG A 69 31.09 2.13 7.36
N SER A 70 31.74 3.27 7.56
CA SER A 70 32.77 3.44 8.56
C SER A 70 32.20 3.42 9.98
N GLY A 71 33.04 3.33 11.00
CA GLY A 71 32.60 3.35 12.41
C GLY A 71 31.82 4.60 12.83
N ASP A 72 31.93 5.70 12.10
CA ASP A 72 31.14 6.93 12.30
C ASP A 72 29.83 6.96 11.49
N GLY A 73 29.47 5.86 10.77
CA GLY A 73 28.26 5.73 10.00
C GLY A 73 28.32 6.25 8.56
N THR A 74 29.47 6.84 8.13
CA THR A 74 29.62 7.34 6.76
C THR A 74 29.59 6.19 5.75
N LEU A 75 28.72 6.26 4.73
CA LEU A 75 28.66 5.28 3.64
C LEU A 75 29.96 5.29 2.83
N LEU A 76 30.62 4.15 2.76
CA LEU A 76 31.88 3.97 2.03
C LEU A 76 31.65 3.38 0.65
N THR A 77 30.83 2.33 0.57
CA THR A 77 30.53 1.63 -0.69
C THR A 77 29.27 0.78 -0.55
N ARG A 78 28.70 0.41 -1.69
CA ARG A 78 27.59 -0.50 -1.82
C ARG A 78 27.79 -1.34 -3.08
N GLY A 79 27.70 -2.66 -2.98
CA GLY A 79 27.91 -3.55 -4.13
C GLY A 79 27.96 -5.01 -3.72
N ASP A 80 28.32 -5.83 -4.68
CA ASP A 80 28.37 -7.29 -4.59
C ASP A 80 29.80 -7.86 -4.79
N ASP A 81 30.78 -7.01 -5.13
CA ASP A 81 32.19 -7.38 -5.29
C ASP A 81 33.11 -6.19 -5.00
N TYR A 82 33.71 -6.17 -3.81
CA TYR A 82 34.63 -5.13 -3.38
C TYR A 82 35.48 -5.56 -2.18
N ALA A 83 36.59 -4.81 -1.90
CA ALA A 83 37.38 -5.00 -0.71
C ALA A 83 37.72 -3.66 -0.03
N LEU A 84 37.74 -3.65 1.31
CA LEU A 84 38.05 -2.51 2.14
C LEU A 84 39.25 -2.80 3.06
N PRO A 85 40.11 -1.80 3.33
CA PRO A 85 41.32 -1.91 4.15
C PRO A 85 40.95 -2.13 5.63
N ALA A 86 41.95 -2.16 6.52
CA ALA A 86 41.74 -2.20 7.96
C ALA A 86 40.96 -0.97 8.43
N GLY A 87 39.89 -1.19 9.18
CA GLY A 87 38.98 -0.15 9.70
C GLY A 87 37.90 -0.76 10.60
N GLU A 88 37.13 0.11 11.23
CA GLU A 88 35.90 -0.24 11.93
C GLU A 88 34.73 -0.06 10.97
N TYR A 89 33.87 -1.07 10.87
CA TYR A 89 32.82 -1.10 9.87
C TYR A 89 31.48 -1.50 10.45
N HIS A 90 30.42 -0.84 9.92
CA HIS A 90 29.04 -1.28 10.01
C HIS A 90 28.59 -1.72 8.61
N VAL A 91 28.13 -2.96 8.50
CA VAL A 91 27.77 -3.57 7.22
C VAL A 91 26.29 -3.96 7.25
N GLY A 92 25.54 -3.52 6.25
CA GLY A 92 24.16 -3.90 6.02
C GLY A 92 24.05 -4.84 4.82
N ILE A 93 23.16 -5.81 4.88
CA ILE A 93 22.95 -6.84 3.86
C ILE A 93 21.50 -6.86 3.42
N ASP A 94 21.25 -6.68 2.11
CA ASP A 94 19.91 -6.60 1.54
C ASP A 94 19.86 -7.20 0.11
N PRO A 95 18.91 -8.09 -0.25
CA PRO A 95 17.84 -8.59 0.61
C PRO A 95 18.30 -9.74 1.51
N ALA A 96 17.72 -9.81 2.70
CA ALA A 96 17.81 -10.94 3.60
C ALA A 96 16.42 -11.20 4.22
N PRO A 97 16.13 -12.41 4.76
CA PRO A 97 14.83 -12.71 5.37
C PRO A 97 14.49 -11.82 6.57
N THR A 98 15.53 -11.35 7.28
CA THR A 98 15.47 -10.27 8.26
C THR A 98 16.42 -9.15 7.83
N LYS A 99 16.33 -7.96 8.39
CA LYS A 99 17.42 -6.97 8.26
C LYS A 99 18.62 -7.51 9.02
N LEU A 100 19.73 -7.66 8.30
CA LEU A 100 20.98 -8.23 8.83
C LEU A 100 22.08 -7.16 8.82
N TYR A 101 22.67 -6.96 9.99
CA TYR A 101 23.76 -6.02 10.18
C TYR A 101 24.97 -6.71 10.83
N LEU A 102 26.16 -6.27 10.43
CA LEU A 102 27.42 -6.73 10.99
C LEU A 102 28.20 -5.52 11.52
N SER A 103 28.90 -5.70 12.63
CA SER A 103 29.83 -4.71 13.16
C SER A 103 31.16 -5.41 13.51
N PHE A 104 32.27 -4.94 12.96
CA PHE A 104 33.60 -5.54 13.19
C PHE A 104 34.74 -4.57 12.87
N SER A 105 35.95 -4.94 13.29
CA SER A 105 37.19 -4.18 13.00
C SER A 105 38.20 -5.07 12.32
N SER A 106 38.22 -5.11 11.00
CA SER A 106 39.13 -5.92 10.16
C SER A 106 39.09 -5.44 8.70
N PRO A 107 40.17 -5.64 7.92
CA PRO A 107 40.06 -5.64 6.46
C PRO A 107 39.10 -6.74 6.04
N PHE A 108 38.31 -6.49 4.99
CA PHE A 108 37.40 -7.53 4.46
C PHE A 108 37.17 -7.38 2.97
N ALA A 109 36.70 -8.47 2.36
CA ALA A 109 36.26 -8.52 0.97
C ALA A 109 34.85 -9.08 0.87
N VAL A 110 34.06 -8.55 -0.04
CA VAL A 110 32.76 -9.07 -0.43
C VAL A 110 32.91 -9.73 -1.79
N SER A 111 32.32 -10.89 -1.96
CA SER A 111 32.24 -11.57 -3.25
C SER A 111 30.89 -12.25 -3.39
N THR A 112 30.30 -12.18 -4.59
CA THR A 112 29.00 -12.78 -4.86
C THR A 112 29.11 -13.78 -6.01
N THR A 113 28.44 -14.91 -5.85
CA THR A 113 28.24 -15.92 -6.89
C THR A 113 26.82 -15.82 -7.43
N ASP A 114 26.40 -16.74 -8.29
CA ASP A 114 25.00 -16.86 -8.75
C ASP A 114 24.03 -17.35 -7.66
N ARG A 115 24.52 -17.73 -6.46
CA ARG A 115 23.70 -18.30 -5.37
C ARG A 115 24.02 -17.79 -3.98
N THR A 116 25.23 -17.28 -3.74
CA THR A 116 25.68 -16.91 -2.39
C THR A 116 26.39 -15.57 -2.40
N THR A 117 26.31 -14.86 -1.29
CA THR A 117 27.13 -13.70 -0.97
C THR A 117 28.05 -14.03 0.19
N ARG A 118 29.33 -13.71 0.05
CA ARG A 118 30.36 -14.02 1.03
C ARG A 118 31.10 -12.78 1.47
N ILE A 119 31.33 -12.68 2.78
CA ILE A 119 32.13 -11.65 3.42
C ILE A 119 33.32 -12.35 4.07
N ASP A 120 34.51 -12.15 3.54
CA ASP A 120 35.76 -12.73 4.03
C ASP A 120 36.59 -11.66 4.76
N LEU A 121 36.93 -11.91 6.02
CA LEU A 121 37.86 -11.11 6.79
C LEU A 121 39.29 -11.62 6.58
N ASP A 122 40.28 -10.71 6.65
CA ASP A 122 41.70 -11.04 6.46
C ASP A 122 42.20 -12.04 7.52
N ALA A 123 41.62 -12.01 8.71
CA ALA A 123 41.85 -12.95 9.79
C ALA A 123 40.60 -13.09 10.66
N PRO A 124 40.47 -14.23 11.39
CA PRO A 124 39.38 -14.36 12.35
C PRO A 124 39.31 -13.19 13.33
N ALA A 125 38.16 -12.62 13.46
CA ALA A 125 37.89 -11.49 14.31
C ALA A 125 36.54 -11.64 15.03
N GLU A 126 36.35 -10.87 16.07
CA GLU A 126 35.06 -10.72 16.70
C GLU A 126 34.11 -9.93 15.76
N VAL A 127 32.98 -10.56 15.41
CA VAL A 127 31.93 -9.96 14.57
C VAL A 127 30.66 -9.94 15.38
N THR A 128 30.08 -8.77 15.55
CA THR A 128 28.77 -8.58 16.16
C THR A 128 27.71 -8.60 15.06
N LEU A 129 26.77 -9.53 15.18
CA LEU A 129 25.66 -9.74 14.25
C LEU A 129 24.39 -9.15 14.85
N GLY A 130 23.70 -8.30 14.13
CA GLY A 130 22.40 -7.72 14.50
C GLY A 130 21.32 -8.14 13.55
N PHE A 131 20.20 -8.52 14.09
CA PHE A 131 19.04 -8.95 13.32
C PHE A 131 17.82 -8.11 13.71
N ARG A 132 17.04 -7.71 12.71
CA ARG A 132 15.76 -7.04 12.91
C ARG A 132 14.71 -7.66 12.02
N SER A 133 13.57 -8.01 12.61
CA SER A 133 12.38 -8.45 11.88
C SER A 133 11.93 -7.37 10.89
N LEU A 134 11.31 -7.77 9.81
CA LEU A 134 10.72 -6.82 8.86
C LEU A 134 9.44 -6.20 9.42
N HIS A 135 8.83 -6.82 10.44
CA HIS A 135 7.59 -6.37 11.09
C HIS A 135 6.46 -6.08 10.11
N GLN A 136 6.36 -6.86 9.02
CA GLN A 136 5.27 -6.75 8.04
C GLN A 136 3.97 -7.35 8.56
N VAL A 137 4.07 -8.27 9.52
CA VAL A 137 2.93 -8.87 10.22
C VAL A 137 2.90 -8.42 11.69
N PRO A 138 1.73 -8.46 12.35
CA PRO A 138 1.59 -8.03 13.74
C PRO A 138 2.36 -8.95 14.69
N ALA A 139 2.99 -8.38 15.71
CA ALA A 139 3.70 -9.14 16.75
C ALA A 139 2.78 -9.99 17.63
N GLY A 140 1.47 -9.73 17.59
CA GLY A 140 0.45 -10.49 18.30
C GLY A 140 -0.92 -9.82 18.26
N THR A 141 -1.90 -10.45 18.93
CA THR A 141 -3.29 -9.98 19.02
C THR A 141 -3.62 -9.58 20.45
N ILE A 142 -4.12 -8.38 20.64
CA ILE A 142 -4.62 -7.86 21.93
C ILE A 142 -6.11 -8.22 22.02
N GLU A 143 -6.49 -9.01 23.02
CA GLU A 143 -7.89 -9.20 23.34
C GLU A 143 -8.36 -8.10 24.30
N THR A 144 -9.49 -7.44 24.02
CA THR A 144 -10.03 -6.37 24.89
C THR A 144 -11.56 -6.32 24.83
N PRO A 145 -12.23 -5.90 25.93
CA PRO A 145 -13.63 -5.50 25.83
C PRO A 145 -13.80 -4.39 24.78
N THR A 146 -14.95 -4.38 24.13
CA THR A 146 -15.20 -3.43 23.05
C THR A 146 -15.73 -2.08 23.53
N ASP A 147 -15.97 -1.89 24.82
CA ASP A 147 -16.35 -0.57 25.33
C ASP A 147 -15.21 0.46 25.12
N PRO A 148 -15.53 1.73 24.87
CA PRO A 148 -14.52 2.72 24.50
C PRO A 148 -13.39 2.93 25.51
N GLU A 149 -13.67 2.78 26.81
CA GLU A 149 -12.68 2.99 27.89
C GLU A 149 -11.63 1.87 27.88
N SER A 150 -12.09 0.60 27.79
CA SER A 150 -11.19 -0.57 27.64
C SER A 150 -10.41 -0.54 26.31
N LEU A 151 -11.04 -0.07 25.25
CA LEU A 151 -10.42 0.01 23.94
C LEU A 151 -9.29 1.07 23.89
N MET A 152 -9.36 2.15 24.71
CA MET A 152 -8.26 3.12 24.83
C MET A 152 -6.95 2.46 25.29
N ASP A 153 -7.03 1.50 26.21
CA ASP A 153 -5.86 0.75 26.67
C ASP A 153 -5.22 -0.04 25.50
N ALA A 154 -6.04 -0.71 24.68
CA ALA A 154 -5.56 -1.46 23.52
C ALA A 154 -4.97 -0.54 22.42
N VAL A 155 -5.62 0.59 22.13
CA VAL A 155 -5.15 1.58 21.16
C VAL A 155 -3.82 2.21 21.61
N SER A 156 -3.60 2.40 22.90
CA SER A 156 -2.33 2.88 23.46
C SER A 156 -1.16 1.94 23.19
N LEU A 157 -1.41 0.67 22.89
CA LEU A 157 -0.39 -0.33 22.61
C LEU A 157 -0.04 -0.43 21.11
N LEU A 158 -0.77 0.24 20.21
CA LEU A 158 -0.47 0.16 18.77
C LEU A 158 0.94 0.64 18.43
N GLY A 159 1.44 1.64 19.16
CA GLY A 159 2.81 2.16 19.00
C GLY A 159 3.94 1.21 19.38
N SER A 160 3.64 0.04 20.00
CA SER A 160 4.63 -1.00 20.30
C SER A 160 5.32 -1.58 19.04
N ALA A 161 4.71 -1.42 17.87
CA ALA A 161 5.28 -1.86 16.60
C ALA A 161 6.39 -0.92 16.08
N LEU A 162 6.51 0.30 16.60
CA LEU A 162 7.56 1.23 16.18
C LEU A 162 8.93 0.76 16.65
N GLN A 163 9.86 0.59 15.71
CA GLN A 163 11.22 0.15 16.00
C GLN A 163 12.09 1.27 16.57
N THR A 164 11.63 2.51 16.48
CA THR A 164 12.30 3.69 17.02
C THR A 164 11.29 4.81 17.27
N THR A 165 11.60 5.67 18.23
CA THR A 165 10.87 6.93 18.46
C THR A 165 11.55 8.13 17.81
N SER A 166 12.71 7.94 17.15
CA SER A 166 13.41 8.95 16.36
C SER A 166 12.65 9.29 15.06
N PRO A 167 13.03 10.32 14.30
CA PRO A 167 12.40 10.66 13.02
C PRO A 167 12.43 9.53 11.99
N GLU A 168 13.32 8.55 12.11
CA GLU A 168 13.39 7.39 11.22
C GLU A 168 12.12 6.50 11.28
N ARG A 169 11.26 6.62 12.29
CA ARG A 169 9.93 5.98 12.28
C ARG A 169 9.10 6.38 11.05
N SER A 170 9.46 7.46 10.36
CA SER A 170 8.87 7.82 9.07
C SER A 170 9.24 6.86 7.94
N PHE A 171 10.30 6.04 8.07
CA PHE A 171 10.55 4.92 7.15
C PHE A 171 9.57 3.76 7.43
N PRO A 172 8.93 3.19 6.39
CA PRO A 172 7.98 2.08 6.61
C PRO A 172 8.64 0.87 7.28
N THR A 173 9.90 0.57 6.99
CA THR A 173 10.65 -0.56 7.59
C THR A 173 11.01 -0.36 9.07
N LEU A 174 10.82 0.84 9.62
CA LEU A 174 11.04 1.16 11.04
C LEU A 174 9.73 1.46 11.78
N ARG A 175 8.59 1.29 11.10
CA ARG A 175 7.25 1.46 11.68
C ARG A 175 6.63 0.15 12.15
N GLY A 176 6.70 -0.91 11.37
CA GLY A 176 6.09 -2.20 11.67
C GLY A 176 4.56 -2.20 11.59
N HIS A 177 3.96 -3.40 11.59
CA HIS A 177 2.51 -3.58 11.65
C HIS A 177 2.02 -3.49 13.10
N PRO A 178 1.03 -2.66 13.44
CA PRO A 178 0.45 -2.62 14.78
C PRO A 178 -0.05 -4.01 15.24
N PRO A 179 -0.04 -4.33 16.54
CA PRO A 179 -0.69 -5.52 17.05
C PRO A 179 -2.18 -5.50 16.71
N LEU A 180 -2.75 -6.67 16.38
CA LEU A 180 -4.19 -6.78 16.13
C LEU A 180 -4.99 -6.54 17.40
N ILE A 181 -6.24 -6.16 17.24
CA ILE A 181 -7.21 -6.02 18.33
C ILE A 181 -8.37 -6.96 18.03
N GLU A 182 -8.72 -7.80 18.99
CA GLU A 182 -9.89 -8.69 18.93
C GLU A 182 -10.80 -8.49 20.14
N PRO A 183 -12.13 -8.62 19.96
CA PRO A 183 -13.08 -8.58 21.06
C PRO A 183 -12.84 -9.70 22.08
N GLY A 184 -12.83 -9.35 23.37
CA GLY A 184 -12.63 -10.27 24.46
C GLY A 184 -13.34 -9.85 25.76
N GLU A 185 -13.35 -10.71 26.78
CA GLU A 185 -13.97 -10.39 28.07
C GLU A 185 -13.11 -9.47 28.96
N ARG A 186 -11.81 -9.38 28.69
CA ARG A 186 -10.85 -8.61 29.47
C ARG A 186 -9.61 -8.30 28.61
N LEU A 187 -8.88 -7.29 28.99
CA LEU A 187 -7.61 -6.97 28.36
C LEU A 187 -6.59 -8.10 28.58
N ARG A 188 -6.09 -8.66 27.48
CA ARG A 188 -4.97 -9.58 27.40
C ARG A 188 -3.98 -9.10 26.36
N VAL A 189 -2.76 -8.85 26.82
CA VAL A 189 -1.69 -8.35 25.98
C VAL A 189 -0.64 -9.47 25.81
N PRO A 190 -0.25 -9.84 24.58
CA PRO A 190 0.83 -10.78 24.37
C PRO A 190 2.17 -10.29 24.92
N ASP A 191 3.01 -11.18 25.42
CA ASP A 191 4.33 -10.84 26.00
C ASP A 191 5.26 -10.07 25.05
N ARG A 192 5.01 -10.13 23.73
CA ARG A 192 5.79 -9.44 22.70
C ARG A 192 5.29 -8.02 22.42
N VAL A 193 4.14 -7.65 22.91
CA VAL A 193 3.55 -6.32 22.77
C VAL A 193 3.87 -5.53 24.02
N GLU A 194 4.95 -4.76 23.96
CA GLU A 194 5.41 -3.94 25.09
C GLU A 194 5.04 -2.47 24.84
N PRO A 195 4.48 -1.74 25.84
CA PRO A 195 4.15 -0.34 25.69
C PRO A 195 5.41 0.50 25.45
N THR A 196 5.35 1.40 24.49
CA THR A 196 6.44 2.35 24.19
C THR A 196 6.23 3.62 25.03
N ASP A 197 7.16 3.96 25.90
CA ASP A 197 7.13 5.22 26.66
C ASP A 197 7.59 6.38 25.78
N SER A 198 6.66 7.02 25.10
CA SER A 198 6.91 8.19 24.25
C SER A 198 6.85 9.51 25.00
N GLY A 199 6.27 9.55 26.21
CA GLY A 199 5.93 10.76 26.96
C GLY A 199 4.78 11.56 26.32
N VAL A 200 4.04 11.01 25.36
CA VAL A 200 2.91 11.65 24.65
C VAL A 200 1.58 11.04 25.10
N ARG A 201 0.60 11.88 25.36
CA ARG A 201 -0.77 11.46 25.67
C ARG A 201 -1.76 12.11 24.70
N ILE A 202 -2.77 11.33 24.32
CA ILE A 202 -3.94 11.81 23.57
C ILE A 202 -5.13 11.72 24.51
N VAL A 203 -5.70 12.86 24.85
CA VAL A 203 -6.83 12.97 25.79
C VAL A 203 -8.08 13.18 24.97
N VAL A 204 -9.05 12.25 25.06
CA VAL A 204 -10.31 12.32 24.33
C VAL A 204 -11.47 11.76 25.19
N PRO A 205 -12.72 12.17 24.95
CA PRO A 205 -13.86 11.52 25.56
C PRO A 205 -13.90 10.01 25.24
N PRO A 206 -14.32 9.13 26.17
CA PRO A 206 -14.39 7.68 25.94
C PRO A 206 -15.63 7.32 25.10
N GLU A 207 -15.60 7.71 23.85
CA GLU A 207 -16.63 7.48 22.84
C GLU A 207 -15.95 7.08 21.52
N TYR A 208 -16.49 6.12 20.75
CA TYR A 208 -15.91 5.65 19.49
C TYR A 208 -15.64 6.78 18.50
N ARG A 209 -16.54 7.78 18.39
CA ARG A 209 -16.38 8.93 17.50
C ARG A 209 -15.15 9.81 17.80
N TYR A 210 -14.61 9.75 19.01
CA TYR A 210 -13.38 10.45 19.39
C TYR A 210 -12.18 9.51 19.39
N LEU A 211 -12.40 8.22 19.64
CA LEU A 211 -11.32 7.26 19.71
C LEU A 211 -10.83 6.85 18.31
N TYR A 212 -11.73 6.56 17.38
CA TYR A 212 -11.35 6.09 16.05
C TYR A 212 -10.50 7.09 15.26
N PRO A 213 -10.83 8.40 15.21
CA PRO A 213 -9.99 9.36 14.48
C PRO A 213 -8.58 9.54 15.01
N VAL A 214 -8.28 9.10 16.24
CA VAL A 214 -6.94 9.24 16.82
C VAL A 214 -6.10 7.96 16.75
N VAL A 215 -6.59 6.86 16.20
CA VAL A 215 -5.84 5.58 16.18
C VAL A 215 -4.52 5.68 15.42
N SER A 216 -4.49 6.36 14.27
CA SER A 216 -3.26 6.59 13.51
C SER A 216 -2.28 7.51 14.24
N LEU A 217 -2.80 8.50 15.00
CA LEU A 217 -1.97 9.32 15.88
C LEU A 217 -1.40 8.51 17.05
N ALA A 218 -2.24 7.70 17.72
CA ALA A 218 -1.81 6.86 18.84
C ALA A 218 -0.69 5.91 18.40
N TYR A 219 -0.86 5.29 17.25
CA TYR A 219 0.17 4.45 16.64
C TYR A 219 1.44 5.25 16.33
N TYR A 220 1.34 6.31 15.51
CA TYR A 220 2.53 7.02 15.00
C TYR A 220 3.26 7.82 16.09
N PHE A 221 2.55 8.29 17.11
CA PHE A 221 3.14 9.01 18.26
C PHE A 221 3.52 8.07 19.41
N ALA A 222 3.24 6.77 19.29
CA ALA A 222 3.31 5.82 20.41
C ALA A 222 2.63 6.39 21.65
N ALA A 223 1.47 7.03 21.48
CA ALA A 223 0.83 7.81 22.51
C ALA A 223 -0.09 6.97 23.39
N GLU A 224 -0.08 7.27 24.70
CA GLU A 224 -1.10 6.79 25.62
C GLU A 224 -2.43 7.51 25.34
N VAL A 225 -3.52 6.77 25.12
CA VAL A 225 -4.87 7.33 24.95
C VAL A 225 -5.59 7.28 26.27
N VAL A 226 -6.01 8.44 26.77
CA VAL A 226 -6.63 8.55 28.10
C VAL A 226 -7.97 9.30 28.05
N PRO A 227 -8.93 8.94 28.91
CA PRO A 227 -10.22 9.60 28.92
C PRO A 227 -10.10 11.04 29.45
N GLY A 228 -10.78 11.98 28.78
CA GLY A 228 -10.87 13.37 29.21
C GLY A 228 -11.47 14.30 28.17
N ASP A 229 -11.75 15.54 28.59
CA ASP A 229 -12.38 16.59 27.79
C ASP A 229 -11.80 17.96 28.20
N PRO A 230 -11.46 18.89 27.26
CA PRO A 230 -11.61 18.80 25.81
C PRO A 230 -10.53 17.94 25.12
N PRO A 231 -10.79 17.46 23.89
CA PRO A 231 -9.84 16.69 23.10
C PRO A 231 -8.53 17.43 22.84
N ARG A 232 -7.40 16.77 23.08
CA ARG A 232 -6.06 17.38 22.94
C ARG A 232 -4.94 16.35 22.91
N ILE A 233 -3.77 16.78 22.44
CA ILE A 233 -2.52 16.03 22.54
C ILE A 233 -1.68 16.72 23.62
N GLU A 234 -1.07 15.98 24.52
CA GLU A 234 -0.21 16.46 25.59
C GLU A 234 1.17 15.82 25.54
N GLY A 235 2.19 16.60 25.84
CA GLY A 235 3.53 16.12 26.10
C GLY A 235 4.15 16.89 27.27
N ASP A 236 5.45 16.72 27.52
CA ASP A 236 6.14 17.38 28.62
C ASP A 236 6.13 18.92 28.47
N GLY A 237 5.25 19.56 29.23
CA GLY A 237 5.14 21.02 29.29
C GLY A 237 4.41 21.71 28.13
N TRP A 238 3.74 20.97 27.27
CA TRP A 238 2.95 21.52 26.16
C TRP A 238 1.61 20.80 25.96
N THR A 239 0.68 21.49 25.30
CA THR A 239 -0.63 20.96 24.94
C THR A 239 -1.02 21.51 23.58
N HIS A 240 -1.54 20.63 22.72
CA HIS A 240 -2.10 20.96 21.39
C HIS A 240 -3.59 20.61 21.37
N ALA A 241 -4.44 21.63 21.21
CA ALA A 241 -5.90 21.45 21.18
C ALA A 241 -6.35 20.81 19.85
N LEU A 242 -7.24 19.83 19.95
CA LEU A 242 -7.86 19.20 18.77
C LEU A 242 -9.24 19.80 18.46
N GLU A 243 -9.70 20.83 19.17
CA GLU A 243 -10.91 21.58 18.88
C GLU A 243 -10.61 23.01 18.34
N PRO A 244 -11.53 23.62 17.57
CA PRO A 244 -12.70 23.02 16.91
C PRO A 244 -12.27 22.13 15.74
N ASP A 245 -13.18 21.39 15.12
CA ASP A 245 -12.95 20.53 13.97
C ASP A 245 -12.00 19.34 14.30
N PHE A 246 -12.40 18.55 15.27
CA PHE A 246 -11.60 17.50 15.89
C PHE A 246 -10.90 16.56 14.87
N GLU A 247 -11.66 15.95 13.95
CA GLU A 247 -11.12 15.01 12.96
C GLU A 247 -10.09 15.68 12.04
N ARG A 248 -10.38 16.91 11.59
CA ARG A 248 -9.47 17.68 10.74
C ARG A 248 -8.17 18.00 11.49
N ARG A 249 -8.24 18.43 12.76
CA ARG A 249 -7.05 18.74 13.56
C ARG A 249 -6.23 17.51 13.90
N ALA A 250 -6.86 16.36 14.10
CA ALA A 250 -6.16 15.09 14.26
C ALA A 250 -5.38 14.72 12.98
N ALA A 251 -6.02 14.88 11.81
CA ALA A 251 -5.38 14.67 10.51
C ALA A 251 -4.23 15.65 10.24
N GLU A 252 -4.41 16.92 10.57
CA GLU A 252 -3.38 17.96 10.46
C GLU A 252 -2.15 17.60 11.31
N ALA A 253 -2.34 17.21 12.57
CA ALA A 253 -1.26 16.81 13.47
C ALA A 253 -0.48 15.60 12.95
N LEU A 254 -1.17 14.58 12.41
CA LEU A 254 -0.53 13.41 11.82
C LEU A 254 0.33 13.79 10.61
N ARG A 255 -0.26 14.50 9.65
CA ARG A 255 0.41 14.89 8.40
C ARG A 255 1.61 15.78 8.65
N GLN A 256 1.48 16.77 9.54
CA GLN A 256 2.56 17.69 9.94
C GLN A 256 3.71 16.96 10.61
N ALA A 257 3.42 16.12 11.60
CA ALA A 257 4.46 15.38 12.32
C ALA A 257 5.19 14.39 11.40
N PHE A 258 4.46 13.69 10.54
CA PHE A 258 5.05 12.79 9.57
C PHE A 258 5.96 13.52 8.57
N HIS A 259 5.51 14.63 8.02
CA HIS A 259 6.31 15.44 7.10
C HIS A 259 7.60 15.92 7.77
N PHE A 260 7.52 16.46 9.00
CA PHE A 260 8.68 16.92 9.71
C PHE A 260 9.66 15.81 10.08
N ASP A 261 9.16 14.61 10.43
CA ASP A 261 10.02 13.45 10.63
C ASP A 261 10.74 13.07 9.32
N CYS A 262 10.07 13.14 8.14
CA CYS A 262 10.72 12.91 6.86
C CYS A 262 11.85 13.91 6.58
N LEU A 263 11.70 15.17 6.99
CA LEU A 263 12.75 16.18 6.84
C LEU A 263 13.87 15.99 7.89
N ALA A 264 13.52 15.72 9.15
CA ALA A 264 14.50 15.59 10.23
C ALA A 264 15.35 14.32 10.13
N ARG A 265 14.80 13.21 9.59
CA ARG A 265 15.56 11.93 9.47
C ARG A 265 16.77 12.00 8.55
N THR A 266 16.88 13.03 7.70
CA THR A 266 18.08 13.25 6.88
C THR A 266 19.34 13.54 7.71
N GLU A 267 19.18 13.91 8.98
CA GLU A 267 20.27 14.10 9.95
C GLU A 267 20.69 12.79 10.66
N GLY A 268 19.97 11.66 10.38
CA GLY A 268 20.13 10.39 11.06
C GLY A 268 20.81 9.30 10.25
N PHE A 269 20.25 8.08 10.30
CA PHE A 269 20.85 6.86 9.74
C PHE A 269 21.08 6.92 8.22
N TYR A 270 20.25 7.66 7.49
CA TYR A 270 20.33 7.79 6.03
C TYR A 270 20.44 9.26 5.63
N PRO A 271 21.62 9.87 5.80
CA PRO A 271 21.85 11.23 5.31
C PRO A 271 21.78 11.21 3.78
N VAL A 272 20.73 11.80 3.24
CA VAL A 272 20.48 11.90 1.80
C VAL A 272 20.10 13.33 1.43
N ASP A 273 20.43 13.74 0.21
CA ASP A 273 19.94 14.99 -0.36
C ASP A 273 18.46 14.82 -0.66
N LEU A 274 17.60 15.21 0.28
CA LEU A 274 16.15 15.14 0.17
C LEU A 274 15.62 16.46 -0.38
N HIS A 275 14.92 16.40 -1.50
CA HIS A 275 14.39 17.58 -2.18
C HIS A 275 13.50 18.44 -1.26
N GLU A 276 12.59 17.83 -0.54
CA GLU A 276 11.66 18.51 0.36
C GLU A 276 12.43 19.22 1.51
N ARG A 277 13.55 18.62 1.94
CA ARG A 277 14.42 19.22 2.96
C ARG A 277 15.19 20.44 2.43
N GLU A 278 15.60 20.41 1.17
CA GLU A 278 16.32 21.51 0.52
C GLU A 278 15.40 22.66 0.13
N THR A 279 14.15 22.36 -0.20
CA THR A 279 13.18 23.33 -0.73
C THR A 279 12.24 23.91 0.32
N THR A 280 12.18 23.34 1.53
CA THR A 280 11.31 23.84 2.59
C THR A 280 11.57 25.31 2.92
N ALA A 281 10.50 26.08 3.06
CA ALA A 281 10.55 27.46 3.54
C ALA A 281 10.59 27.58 5.07
N LEU A 282 10.57 26.43 5.77
CA LEU A 282 10.57 26.37 7.22
C LEU A 282 12.02 26.48 7.76
N ASP A 283 12.28 27.54 8.49
CA ASP A 283 13.59 27.77 9.13
C ASP A 283 13.61 27.09 10.51
N LEU A 284 13.89 25.77 10.53
CA LEU A 284 13.98 24.94 11.73
C LEU A 284 15.38 24.31 11.83
N ASP A 285 15.86 24.15 13.06
CA ASP A 285 17.10 23.43 13.34
C ASP A 285 16.85 21.91 13.35
N TRP A 286 16.91 21.31 12.15
CA TRP A 286 16.59 19.90 11.94
C TRP A 286 17.51 18.95 12.68
N GLY A 287 18.82 19.25 12.77
CA GLY A 287 19.77 18.46 13.54
C GLY A 287 19.43 18.43 15.04
N ARG A 288 19.10 19.59 15.61
CA ARG A 288 18.62 19.66 17.00
C ARG A 288 17.30 18.91 17.17
N LEU A 289 16.36 19.06 16.24
CA LEU A 289 15.06 18.38 16.29
C LEU A 289 15.22 16.86 16.21
N TYR A 290 16.18 16.38 15.41
CA TYR A 290 16.50 14.95 15.33
C TYR A 290 16.88 14.36 16.68
N ASP A 291 17.72 15.05 17.45
CA ASP A 291 18.23 14.58 18.73
C ASP A 291 17.24 14.69 19.90
N LEU A 292 16.11 15.39 19.72
CA LEU A 292 15.13 15.58 20.78
C LEU A 292 14.32 14.29 21.07
N PRO A 293 14.00 14.03 22.34
CA PRO A 293 13.00 13.03 22.72
C PRO A 293 11.68 13.29 22.01
N LEU A 294 10.92 12.22 21.69
CA LEU A 294 9.70 12.29 20.88
C LEU A 294 8.69 13.33 21.40
N ALA A 295 8.35 13.32 22.70
CA ALA A 295 7.40 14.28 23.25
C ALA A 295 7.86 15.73 23.05
N THR A 296 9.14 16.03 23.29
CA THR A 296 9.68 17.39 23.12
C THR A 296 9.65 17.80 21.64
N ARG A 297 10.08 16.91 20.74
CA ARG A 297 10.09 17.14 19.30
C ARG A 297 8.70 17.40 18.75
N LEU A 298 7.70 16.61 19.14
CA LEU A 298 6.31 16.82 18.73
C LEU A 298 5.77 18.16 19.23
N GLY A 299 6.12 18.60 20.42
CA GLY A 299 5.74 19.92 20.91
C GLY A 299 6.25 21.05 20.02
N GLU A 300 7.50 20.95 19.54
CA GLU A 300 8.05 21.92 18.59
C GLU A 300 7.43 21.80 17.19
N TYR A 301 7.17 20.61 16.72
CA TYR A 301 6.47 20.38 15.45
C TYR A 301 5.08 21.02 15.44
N LEU A 302 4.26 20.68 16.44
CA LEU A 302 2.88 21.16 16.53
C LEU A 302 2.76 22.64 16.94
N ALA A 303 3.86 23.27 17.40
CA ALA A 303 3.92 24.72 17.62
C ALA A 303 4.01 25.53 16.32
N VAL A 304 4.43 24.90 15.20
CA VAL A 304 4.41 25.53 13.89
C VAL A 304 2.96 25.59 13.37
N PRO A 305 2.42 26.78 13.02
CA PRO A 305 1.07 26.85 12.47
C PRO A 305 0.91 26.00 11.19
N PHE A 306 -0.14 25.18 11.15
CA PHE A 306 -0.38 24.25 10.05
C PHE A 306 -0.42 24.93 8.67
N GLU A 307 -1.00 26.14 8.60
CA GLU A 307 -1.11 26.92 7.36
C GLU A 307 0.27 27.27 6.73
N ARG A 308 1.35 27.20 7.52
CA ARG A 308 2.71 27.37 6.98
C ARG A 308 3.28 26.08 6.42
N VAL A 309 2.79 24.93 6.87
CA VAL A 309 3.26 23.60 6.48
C VAL A 309 2.43 23.05 5.32
N GLU A 310 1.12 23.33 5.32
CA GLU A 310 0.16 22.82 4.35
C GLU A 310 0.60 22.93 2.87
N PRO A 311 1.21 24.06 2.40
CA PRO A 311 1.68 24.17 1.01
C PRO A 311 2.81 23.21 0.64
N GLU A 312 3.53 22.66 1.61
CA GLU A 312 4.66 21.74 1.41
C GLU A 312 4.24 20.27 1.55
N LEU A 313 3.02 20.01 2.06
CA LEU A 313 2.54 18.65 2.26
C LEU A 313 2.14 17.99 0.94
N PRO A 314 2.59 16.74 0.69
CA PRO A 314 2.07 15.99 -0.43
C PRO A 314 0.59 15.61 -0.22
N GLN A 315 -0.10 15.28 -1.33
CA GLN A 315 -1.43 14.69 -1.25
C GLN A 315 -1.37 13.41 -0.41
N TRP A 316 -2.22 13.31 0.62
CA TRP A 316 -2.23 12.13 1.49
C TRP A 316 -2.84 10.92 0.77
N THR A 317 -2.44 9.73 1.17
CA THR A 317 -2.75 8.51 0.41
C THR A 317 -4.12 7.95 0.70
N LEU A 318 -4.57 7.98 1.96
CA LEU A 318 -5.77 7.27 2.39
C LEU A 318 -6.55 8.05 3.45
N THR A 319 -7.85 8.18 3.23
CA THR A 319 -8.83 8.51 4.27
C THR A 319 -9.77 7.32 4.44
N THR A 320 -10.03 6.93 5.68
CA THR A 320 -10.97 5.86 6.00
C THR A 320 -12.09 6.38 6.89
N ASP A 321 -13.32 6.32 6.40
CA ASP A 321 -14.50 6.52 7.20
C ASP A 321 -14.87 5.22 7.90
N VAL A 322 -14.80 5.21 9.23
CA VAL A 322 -15.14 4.05 10.07
C VAL A 322 -16.37 4.39 10.89
N ARG A 323 -17.45 3.64 10.69
CA ARG A 323 -18.64 3.80 11.54
C ARG A 323 -18.25 3.60 13.01
N PRO A 324 -18.63 4.55 13.90
CA PRO A 324 -18.26 4.49 15.32
C PRO A 324 -19.07 3.42 16.10
N GLU A 325 -18.91 2.18 15.71
CA GLU A 325 -19.62 0.99 16.17
C GLU A 325 -18.62 -0.06 16.67
N PRO A 326 -18.93 -0.84 17.71
CA PRO A 326 -18.01 -1.82 18.29
C PRO A 326 -17.57 -2.92 17.30
N GLU A 327 -18.36 -3.20 16.27
CA GLU A 327 -18.08 -4.22 15.25
C GLU A 327 -16.86 -3.87 14.37
N ASN A 328 -16.44 -2.60 14.36
CA ASN A 328 -15.36 -2.11 13.51
C ASN A 328 -14.00 -2.02 14.25
N VAL A 329 -13.92 -2.41 15.53
CA VAL A 329 -12.67 -2.27 16.32
C VAL A 329 -11.51 -3.08 15.76
N GLU A 330 -11.77 -4.26 15.19
CA GLU A 330 -10.75 -5.15 14.65
C GLU A 330 -10.03 -4.56 13.41
N LEU A 331 -10.64 -3.56 12.75
CA LEU A 331 -10.08 -2.90 11.60
C LEU A 331 -9.10 -1.76 11.95
N LEU A 332 -9.14 -1.27 13.19
CA LEU A 332 -8.36 -0.12 13.65
C LEU A 332 -6.83 -0.31 13.49
N PRO A 333 -6.22 -1.48 13.81
CA PRO A 333 -4.80 -1.68 13.60
C PRO A 333 -4.37 -1.56 12.14
N PHE A 334 -5.18 -2.03 11.20
CA PHE A 334 -4.88 -1.98 9.78
C PHE A 334 -4.87 -0.54 9.26
N VAL A 335 -5.90 0.25 9.59
CA VAL A 335 -5.96 1.65 9.16
C VAL A 335 -4.89 2.51 9.85
N ALA A 336 -4.53 2.20 11.09
CA ALA A 336 -3.42 2.82 11.80
C ALA A 336 -2.07 2.52 11.13
N GLY A 337 -1.82 1.25 10.78
CA GLY A 337 -0.59 0.80 10.12
C GLY A 337 -0.37 1.47 8.76
N GLU A 338 -1.45 1.75 8.03
CA GLU A 338 -1.42 2.48 6.77
C GLU A 338 -1.34 4.02 6.94
N LEU A 339 -1.30 4.52 8.18
CA LEU A 339 -1.36 5.95 8.52
C LEU A 339 -2.57 6.64 7.88
N SER A 340 -3.71 5.96 7.83
CA SER A 340 -4.94 6.54 7.29
C SER A 340 -5.39 7.75 8.10
N ILE A 341 -5.92 8.77 7.43
CA ILE A 341 -6.76 9.76 8.08
C ILE A 341 -8.07 9.07 8.40
N VAL A 342 -8.39 8.90 9.68
CA VAL A 342 -9.61 8.23 10.10
C VAL A 342 -10.67 9.26 10.48
N ARG A 343 -11.88 9.09 9.91
CA ARG A 343 -13.07 9.83 10.32
C ARG A 343 -14.10 8.85 10.89
N ALA A 344 -14.94 9.33 11.77
CA ALA A 344 -15.95 8.50 12.46
C ALA A 344 -17.36 9.10 12.29
N PRO A 345 -17.96 9.04 11.08
CA PRO A 345 -19.24 9.67 10.79
C PRO A 345 -20.37 8.96 11.56
N GLU A 346 -21.04 9.68 12.49
CA GLU A 346 -22.21 9.17 13.22
C GLU A 346 -23.45 9.04 12.33
N THR A 347 -23.59 9.97 11.38
CA THR A 347 -24.71 10.00 10.45
C THR A 347 -24.18 10.03 9.03
N VAL A 348 -24.68 9.16 8.19
CA VAL A 348 -24.39 9.16 6.75
C VAL A 348 -25.69 9.47 6.02
N THR A 349 -25.62 10.32 5.02
CA THR A 349 -26.78 10.61 4.19
C THR A 349 -27.15 9.32 3.44
N PRO A 350 -28.31 8.72 3.67
CA PRO A 350 -28.78 7.64 2.82
C PRO A 350 -28.87 8.21 1.40
N ALA A 351 -28.18 7.58 0.48
CA ALA A 351 -28.38 7.91 -0.92
C ALA A 351 -29.75 7.33 -1.27
N THR A 352 -30.78 8.18 -1.29
CA THR A 352 -32.06 7.79 -1.86
C THR A 352 -31.79 7.51 -3.34
N ALA A 353 -31.82 6.23 -3.71
CA ALA A 353 -32.18 5.87 -5.07
C ALA A 353 -33.58 6.48 -5.30
N GLY A 354 -33.62 7.72 -5.75
CA GLY A 354 -34.86 8.38 -6.11
C GLY A 354 -35.57 7.46 -7.09
N ALA A 355 -36.90 7.43 -7.03
CA ALA A 355 -37.79 6.62 -7.89
C ALA A 355 -37.59 6.91 -9.41
N ASP A 356 -36.60 7.65 -9.79
CA ASP A 356 -36.10 7.91 -11.13
C ASP A 356 -34.72 7.20 -11.22
N ASN A 357 -34.80 5.89 -11.52
CA ASN A 357 -33.71 4.98 -11.90
C ASN A 357 -32.32 5.53 -11.55
N GLY A 358 -31.58 4.98 -10.57
CA GLY A 358 -30.27 5.42 -10.03
C GLY A 358 -29.21 6.01 -10.98
N LEU A 359 -29.47 6.03 -12.28
CA LEU A 359 -28.75 6.70 -13.35
C LEU A 359 -28.76 8.24 -13.25
N GLY A 360 -29.73 8.87 -12.56
CA GLY A 360 -29.80 10.32 -12.42
C GLY A 360 -28.71 10.89 -11.49
N PHE A 361 -28.35 10.12 -10.47
CA PHE A 361 -27.31 10.49 -9.49
C PHE A 361 -25.89 10.42 -10.10
N PHE A 362 -25.63 9.39 -10.92
CA PHE A 362 -24.34 9.17 -11.58
C PHE A 362 -24.16 10.02 -12.86
N ARG A 363 -25.20 10.74 -13.31
CA ARG A 363 -25.06 11.76 -14.33
C ARG A 363 -24.77 13.08 -13.63
N GLY A 364 -23.48 13.44 -13.48
CA GLY A 364 -23.07 14.77 -13.06
C GLY A 364 -23.78 15.90 -13.84
N PRO A 365 -23.68 17.20 -13.43
CA PRO A 365 -24.36 18.28 -14.11
C PRO A 365 -24.05 18.21 -15.60
N ARG A 366 -25.10 18.06 -16.42
CA ARG A 366 -25.03 17.97 -17.88
C ARG A 366 -24.19 19.13 -18.47
N THR A 367 -22.94 18.89 -18.70
CA THR A 367 -22.29 19.39 -19.92
C THR A 367 -22.81 18.49 -21.03
N GLU A 368 -23.36 19.05 -22.08
CA GLU A 368 -23.94 18.33 -23.20
C GLU A 368 -22.92 17.30 -23.74
N ALA A 369 -23.08 16.06 -23.31
CA ALA A 369 -22.28 14.96 -23.82
C ALA A 369 -22.66 14.77 -25.29
N ALA A 370 -21.65 14.63 -26.16
CA ALA A 370 -21.84 14.27 -27.55
C ALA A 370 -22.72 13.00 -27.62
N PRO A 371 -23.65 12.88 -28.58
CA PRO A 371 -24.50 11.71 -28.71
C PRO A 371 -23.62 10.48 -28.92
N LEU A 372 -23.85 9.46 -28.09
CA LEU A 372 -23.24 8.14 -28.24
C LEU A 372 -23.42 7.64 -29.68
N GLY A 373 -22.37 7.10 -30.29
CA GLY A 373 -22.43 6.54 -31.64
C GLY A 373 -23.43 5.39 -31.75
N PRO A 374 -23.91 5.09 -32.94
CA PRO A 374 -25.02 4.13 -33.15
C PRO A 374 -24.70 2.67 -32.74
N ASN A 375 -23.48 2.38 -32.27
CA ASN A 375 -23.03 1.02 -31.91
C ASN A 375 -22.60 0.89 -30.44
N GLU A 376 -22.89 1.86 -29.57
CA GLU A 376 -22.57 1.75 -28.15
C GLU A 376 -23.73 1.07 -27.38
N PHE A 377 -23.46 -0.12 -26.88
CA PHE A 377 -24.37 -0.89 -26.04
C PHE A 377 -24.04 -0.73 -24.56
N VAL A 378 -25.07 -0.67 -23.74
CA VAL A 378 -24.94 -0.69 -22.28
C VAL A 378 -24.87 -2.14 -21.83
N ARG A 379 -23.85 -2.52 -21.06
CA ARG A 379 -23.74 -3.85 -20.46
C ARG A 379 -24.90 -4.10 -19.52
N GLY A 380 -25.50 -5.26 -19.56
CA GLY A 380 -26.70 -5.60 -18.78
C GLY A 380 -28.03 -5.43 -19.50
N ALA A 381 -28.06 -4.89 -20.73
CA ALA A 381 -29.26 -4.91 -21.56
C ALA A 381 -29.32 -6.20 -22.38
N THR A 382 -30.10 -7.18 -21.97
CA THR A 382 -30.43 -8.34 -22.77
C THR A 382 -31.32 -7.92 -23.95
N GLU A 383 -30.75 -7.77 -25.14
CA GLU A 383 -31.55 -7.68 -26.36
C GLU A 383 -32.02 -9.06 -26.79
N ALA A 384 -33.36 -9.25 -26.80
CA ALA A 384 -33.97 -10.29 -27.57
C ALA A 384 -33.86 -9.97 -29.08
N PRO A 385 -33.69 -10.94 -29.98
CA PRO A 385 -33.59 -10.70 -31.39
C PRO A 385 -34.86 -9.96 -31.92
N PRO A 386 -34.72 -9.10 -32.94
CA PRO A 386 -35.82 -8.25 -33.37
C PRO A 386 -36.98 -9.07 -33.91
N ALA A 387 -38.07 -9.12 -33.15
CA ALA A 387 -39.35 -9.61 -33.66
C ALA A 387 -39.96 -8.54 -34.56
N ALA A 388 -40.54 -8.98 -35.66
CA ALA A 388 -41.25 -8.14 -36.62
C ALA A 388 -42.34 -7.26 -35.97
N PRO A 389 -42.67 -6.10 -36.54
CA PRO A 389 -43.46 -5.08 -35.86
C PRO A 389 -44.93 -5.53 -35.72
N THR A 390 -45.36 -5.77 -34.49
CA THR A 390 -46.77 -5.81 -34.12
C THR A 390 -47.05 -4.62 -33.18
N ARG A 391 -48.06 -3.85 -33.54
CA ARG A 391 -48.53 -2.67 -32.79
C ARG A 391 -49.06 -3.06 -31.42
N GLY A 392 -48.63 -2.33 -30.42
CA GLY A 392 -49.35 -2.02 -29.17
C GLY A 392 -49.17 -3.06 -28.07
N ALA A 393 -48.31 -2.75 -27.12
CA ALA A 393 -48.54 -2.97 -25.67
C ALA A 393 -47.35 -2.34 -24.90
N ASP A 394 -47.68 -1.73 -23.81
CA ASP A 394 -46.78 -1.10 -22.88
C ASP A 394 -45.68 -2.07 -22.42
N ALA A 395 -44.44 -1.82 -22.79
CA ALA A 395 -43.29 -2.53 -22.26
C ALA A 395 -42.61 -1.63 -21.18
N SER A 396 -43.19 -1.64 -20.01
CA SER A 396 -42.44 -1.33 -18.78
C SER A 396 -41.67 -2.62 -18.43
N GLY A 397 -40.53 -2.85 -19.12
CA GLY A 397 -39.53 -3.81 -18.67
C GLY A 397 -38.86 -3.26 -17.45
N GLU A 398 -39.04 -3.85 -16.29
CA GLU A 398 -38.24 -3.64 -15.10
C GLU A 398 -36.77 -3.95 -15.48
N ARG A 399 -36.01 -2.91 -15.67
CA ARG A 399 -34.54 -2.99 -15.80
C ARG A 399 -34.01 -3.32 -14.41
N GLY A 400 -33.15 -4.36 -14.30
CA GLY A 400 -32.58 -4.82 -13.05
C GLY A 400 -32.08 -3.65 -12.20
N ALA A 401 -32.73 -3.43 -11.08
CA ALA A 401 -32.23 -2.57 -10.02
C ALA A 401 -31.28 -3.43 -9.17
N VAL A 402 -30.19 -2.86 -8.70
CA VAL A 402 -29.49 -3.37 -7.50
C VAL A 402 -30.56 -3.80 -6.52
N ALA A 403 -30.42 -4.99 -5.90
CA ALA A 403 -31.48 -5.58 -5.07
C ALA A 403 -32.19 -4.51 -4.23
N ALA A 404 -33.51 -4.52 -4.21
CA ALA A 404 -34.34 -3.43 -3.65
C ALA A 404 -34.02 -3.09 -2.18
N ASP A 405 -33.21 -3.92 -1.51
CA ASP A 405 -32.78 -3.80 -0.12
C ASP A 405 -31.34 -3.29 0.06
N THR A 406 -30.60 -2.95 -1.02
CA THR A 406 -29.23 -2.44 -0.91
C THR A 406 -29.25 -0.98 -0.46
N GLU A 407 -28.76 -0.73 0.76
CA GLU A 407 -28.64 0.62 1.31
C GLU A 407 -27.36 1.27 0.77
N PHE A 408 -27.51 2.34 -0.04
CA PHE A 408 -26.39 3.17 -0.45
C PHE A 408 -26.13 4.26 0.56
N VAL A 409 -24.85 4.58 0.76
CA VAL A 409 -24.39 5.65 1.63
C VAL A 409 -23.53 6.62 0.83
N GLN A 410 -23.67 7.92 1.14
CA GLN A 410 -22.86 8.97 0.54
C GLN A 410 -21.92 9.55 1.58
N PRO A 411 -20.66 9.08 1.65
CA PRO A 411 -19.65 9.68 2.51
C PRO A 411 -19.30 11.10 2.06
N GLU A 412 -18.81 11.93 2.99
CA GLU A 412 -18.31 13.28 2.63
C GLU A 412 -17.04 13.17 1.79
N PRO A 413 -16.89 13.94 0.71
CA PRO A 413 -15.70 13.91 -0.14
C PRO A 413 -14.40 14.14 0.64
N VAL A 414 -13.30 13.58 0.14
CA VAL A 414 -11.96 13.69 0.70
C VAL A 414 -10.96 14.17 -0.36
N ASP A 415 -9.86 14.76 0.09
CA ASP A 415 -8.73 15.18 -0.75
C ASP A 415 -7.55 14.21 -0.60
N THR A 416 -7.82 12.91 -0.66
CA THR A 416 -6.80 11.85 -0.61
C THR A 416 -6.89 10.98 -1.86
N VAL A 417 -5.82 10.22 -2.15
CA VAL A 417 -5.78 9.32 -3.32
C VAL A 417 -6.88 8.28 -3.23
N GLU A 418 -7.11 7.71 -2.05
CA GLU A 418 -8.19 6.77 -1.78
C GLU A 418 -9.10 7.29 -0.67
N HIS A 419 -10.38 7.01 -0.83
CA HIS A 419 -11.39 7.10 0.19
C HIS A 419 -11.96 5.70 0.46
N ALA A 420 -11.79 5.18 1.67
CA ALA A 420 -12.32 3.90 2.09
C ALA A 420 -13.48 4.07 3.07
N TRP A 421 -14.43 3.14 3.03
CA TRP A 421 -15.60 3.07 3.91
C TRP A 421 -15.62 1.73 4.65
N VAL A 422 -15.80 1.81 5.97
CA VAL A 422 -15.96 0.68 6.88
C VAL A 422 -17.29 0.82 7.63
N GLY A 423 -18.14 -0.17 7.50
CA GLY A 423 -19.45 -0.20 8.12
C GLY A 423 -20.55 -0.66 7.16
N ALA A 424 -21.79 -0.64 7.62
CA ALA A 424 -22.95 -1.05 6.80
C ALA A 424 -23.15 -0.13 5.58
N GLY A 425 -23.81 -0.64 4.56
CA GLY A 425 -24.13 0.08 3.32
C GLY A 425 -23.03 0.03 2.26
N VAL A 426 -23.41 0.36 1.03
CA VAL A 426 -22.54 0.43 -0.15
C VAL A 426 -22.15 1.89 -0.38
N PRO A 427 -20.86 2.25 -0.26
CA PRO A 427 -20.46 3.65 -0.41
C PRO A 427 -20.49 4.08 -1.86
N LEU A 428 -20.93 5.33 -2.10
CA LEU A 428 -20.79 6.02 -3.37
C LEU A 428 -19.52 6.88 -3.32
N ASP A 429 -18.72 6.81 -4.36
CA ASP A 429 -17.43 7.52 -4.49
C ASP A 429 -16.37 7.15 -3.44
N ALA A 430 -16.54 6.03 -2.71
CA ALA A 430 -15.56 5.48 -1.80
C ALA A 430 -15.42 3.95 -2.01
N ASN A 431 -14.30 3.38 -1.61
CA ASN A 431 -14.04 1.94 -1.66
C ASN A 431 -14.64 1.24 -0.44
N LYS A 432 -15.13 0.03 -0.59
CA LYS A 432 -15.69 -0.79 0.50
C LYS A 432 -14.60 -1.66 1.12
N ALA A 433 -14.04 -1.23 2.24
CA ALA A 433 -13.06 -2.02 2.98
C ALA A 433 -13.76 -3.10 3.84
N THR A 434 -13.16 -4.28 3.94
CA THR A 434 -13.66 -5.41 4.71
C THR A 434 -12.56 -6.04 5.56
N LEU A 435 -12.88 -6.43 6.80
CA LEU A 435 -11.93 -7.06 7.72
C LEU A 435 -11.32 -8.35 7.16
N ASP A 436 -12.14 -9.22 6.56
CA ASP A 436 -11.70 -10.49 5.98
C ASP A 436 -10.57 -10.31 4.94
N ALA A 437 -10.63 -9.25 4.15
CA ALA A 437 -9.63 -8.97 3.13
C ALA A 437 -8.27 -8.59 3.75
N TYR A 438 -8.27 -7.81 4.81
CA TYR A 438 -7.06 -7.42 5.52
C TYR A 438 -6.42 -8.61 6.24
N HIS A 439 -7.20 -9.48 6.87
CA HIS A 439 -6.68 -10.72 7.48
C HIS A 439 -6.01 -11.61 6.44
N ARG A 440 -6.62 -11.80 5.26
CA ARG A 440 -6.01 -12.59 4.17
C ARG A 440 -4.73 -11.98 3.62
N ARG A 441 -4.59 -10.65 3.66
CA ARG A 441 -3.31 -10.01 3.33
C ARG A 441 -2.19 -10.48 4.25
N LEU A 442 -2.46 -10.57 5.55
CA LEU A 442 -1.50 -11.06 6.53
C LEU A 442 -1.19 -12.56 6.37
N GLU A 443 -2.22 -13.37 6.05
CA GLU A 443 -2.07 -14.82 5.84
C GLU A 443 -1.28 -15.16 4.57
N ALA A 444 -1.36 -14.31 3.54
CA ALA A 444 -0.71 -14.55 2.25
C ALA A 444 0.82 -14.54 2.32
N GLY A 445 1.42 -13.94 3.37
CA GLY A 445 2.88 -13.84 3.51
C GLY A 445 3.58 -13.09 2.37
N ALA A 446 4.90 -13.13 2.38
CA ALA A 446 5.70 -12.59 1.27
C ALA A 446 5.57 -13.51 0.05
N VAL A 447 5.27 -12.91 -1.12
CA VAL A 447 5.17 -13.67 -2.38
C VAL A 447 6.57 -14.14 -2.79
N GLU A 448 6.88 -15.41 -2.56
CA GLU A 448 8.14 -16.03 -2.99
C GLU A 448 8.15 -16.40 -4.49
N GLN A 449 7.02 -16.25 -5.18
CA GLN A 449 6.86 -16.75 -6.54
C GLN A 449 7.35 -15.75 -7.57
N SER A 450 8.24 -16.20 -8.43
CA SER A 450 8.68 -15.46 -9.63
C SER A 450 7.66 -15.50 -10.78
N ARG A 451 6.46 -16.08 -10.56
CA ARG A 451 5.42 -16.32 -11.55
C ARG A 451 4.09 -15.81 -11.04
N ILE A 452 3.38 -15.05 -11.88
CA ILE A 452 2.05 -14.49 -11.58
C ILE A 452 1.04 -15.18 -12.50
N SER A 453 0.01 -15.80 -11.92
CA SER A 453 -1.08 -16.46 -12.64
C SER A 453 -2.24 -15.49 -12.87
N VAL A 454 -2.60 -15.30 -14.13
CA VAL A 454 -3.71 -14.43 -14.55
C VAL A 454 -4.75 -15.24 -15.31
N LEU A 455 -5.98 -15.25 -14.83
CA LEU A 455 -7.11 -15.86 -15.50
C LEU A 455 -7.99 -14.77 -16.12
N VAL A 456 -8.11 -14.79 -17.44
CA VAL A 456 -9.05 -13.93 -18.18
C VAL A 456 -10.25 -14.79 -18.61
N VAL A 457 -11.43 -14.45 -18.14
CA VAL A 457 -12.68 -15.13 -18.52
C VAL A 457 -13.53 -14.19 -19.36
N CYS A 458 -13.83 -14.58 -20.60
CA CYS A 458 -14.70 -13.84 -21.50
C CYS A 458 -15.92 -14.68 -21.87
N ASN A 459 -17.05 -14.40 -21.24
CA ASN A 459 -18.33 -15.13 -21.42
C ASN A 459 -19.33 -14.37 -22.29
N ASP A 460 -18.88 -13.44 -23.12
CA ASP A 460 -19.71 -12.73 -24.07
C ASP A 460 -19.01 -12.59 -25.42
N GLU A 461 -19.69 -13.01 -26.50
CA GLU A 461 -19.11 -12.99 -27.85
C GLU A 461 -18.89 -11.57 -28.38
N GLN A 462 -19.72 -10.59 -27.97
CA GLN A 462 -19.58 -9.18 -28.38
C GLN A 462 -18.44 -8.47 -27.67
N MET A 463 -18.04 -8.98 -26.52
CA MET A 463 -16.95 -8.44 -25.69
C MET A 463 -15.60 -9.14 -25.94
N ARG A 464 -15.51 -10.05 -26.91
CA ARG A 464 -14.26 -10.78 -27.25
C ARG A 464 -13.08 -9.87 -27.61
N ALA A 465 -13.34 -8.66 -28.12
CA ALA A 465 -12.30 -7.66 -28.34
C ALA A 465 -11.60 -7.18 -27.03
N GLU A 466 -12.22 -7.39 -25.86
CA GLU A 466 -11.60 -7.21 -24.55
C GLU A 466 -10.71 -8.38 -24.15
N GLY A 467 -10.92 -9.58 -24.71
CA GLY A 467 -10.03 -10.73 -24.51
C GLY A 467 -8.61 -10.47 -25.01
N GLU A 468 -8.38 -9.51 -25.92
CA GLU A 468 -7.07 -8.99 -26.30
C GLU A 468 -6.35 -8.29 -25.13
N VAL A 469 -7.05 -7.99 -24.02
CA VAL A 469 -6.46 -7.51 -22.77
C VAL A 469 -5.41 -8.49 -22.23
N ALA A 470 -5.52 -9.78 -22.52
CA ALA A 470 -4.52 -10.77 -22.15
C ALA A 470 -3.12 -10.41 -22.64
N ASP A 471 -3.01 -9.77 -23.81
CA ASP A 471 -1.72 -9.34 -24.38
C ASP A 471 -1.08 -8.18 -23.58
N LEU A 472 -1.83 -7.52 -22.71
CA LEU A 472 -1.34 -6.44 -21.86
C LEU A 472 -0.73 -6.94 -20.54
N TYR A 473 -1.07 -8.17 -20.14
CA TYR A 473 -0.36 -8.85 -19.06
C TYR A 473 0.90 -9.49 -19.63
N GLY A 474 1.97 -9.53 -18.89
CA GLY A 474 3.20 -10.19 -19.32
C GLY A 474 4.14 -9.36 -20.19
N LEU A 475 3.96 -8.06 -20.30
CA LEU A 475 4.87 -7.14 -21.00
C LEU A 475 6.22 -6.89 -20.29
N ARG A 476 6.55 -7.70 -19.26
CA ARG A 476 7.76 -7.51 -18.44
C ARG A 476 8.71 -8.69 -18.58
N ASP A 477 9.97 -8.40 -18.86
CA ASP A 477 11.02 -9.41 -19.06
C ASP A 477 11.45 -10.14 -17.77
N MET A 478 11.16 -9.57 -16.58
CA MET A 478 11.67 -10.08 -15.30
C MET A 478 10.65 -10.89 -14.49
N VAL A 479 9.36 -10.74 -14.76
CA VAL A 479 8.29 -11.49 -14.08
C VAL A 479 7.58 -12.36 -15.11
N GLN A 480 7.48 -13.67 -14.85
CA GLN A 480 6.75 -14.58 -15.72
C GLN A 480 5.26 -14.53 -15.39
N PHE A 481 4.46 -14.08 -16.36
CA PHE A 481 3.02 -14.16 -16.30
C PHE A 481 2.55 -15.46 -16.97
N ASP A 482 1.73 -16.22 -16.25
CA ASP A 482 1.02 -17.37 -16.76
C ASP A 482 -0.43 -16.97 -17.03
N ILE A 483 -0.73 -16.65 -18.30
CA ILE A 483 -2.01 -16.09 -18.67
C ILE A 483 -2.86 -17.20 -19.28
N ASP A 484 -3.97 -17.53 -18.63
CA ASP A 484 -4.99 -18.46 -19.09
C ASP A 484 -6.23 -17.68 -19.53
N VAL A 485 -6.56 -17.79 -20.82
CA VAL A 485 -7.75 -17.13 -21.40
C VAL A 485 -8.81 -18.17 -21.68
N ARG A 486 -9.95 -18.06 -21.01
CA ARG A 486 -11.08 -18.97 -21.17
C ARG A 486 -12.29 -18.23 -21.73
N HIS A 487 -12.97 -18.90 -22.64
CA HIS A 487 -14.17 -18.37 -23.29
C HIS A 487 -15.36 -19.31 -23.07
N ASP A 488 -16.52 -18.70 -23.00
CA ASP A 488 -17.81 -19.45 -23.06
C ASP A 488 -17.91 -20.54 -21.97
N LEU A 489 -17.48 -20.24 -20.73
CA LEU A 489 -17.51 -21.18 -19.62
C LEU A 489 -18.95 -21.52 -19.25
N THR A 490 -19.23 -22.81 -19.03
CA THR A 490 -20.42 -23.29 -18.32
C THR A 490 -20.34 -22.91 -16.83
N ARG A 491 -21.45 -23.01 -16.11
CA ARG A 491 -21.50 -22.74 -14.67
C ARG A 491 -20.50 -23.60 -13.88
N GLU A 492 -20.36 -24.89 -14.22
CA GLU A 492 -19.42 -25.78 -13.51
C GLU A 492 -17.96 -25.41 -13.83
N GLU A 493 -17.63 -25.12 -15.10
CA GLU A 493 -16.28 -24.65 -15.47
C GLU A 493 -15.93 -23.30 -14.81
N MET A 494 -16.92 -22.41 -14.63
CA MET A 494 -16.74 -21.16 -13.91
C MET A 494 -16.46 -21.42 -12.42
N ARG A 495 -17.18 -22.36 -11.77
CA ARG A 495 -16.92 -22.76 -10.39
C ARG A 495 -15.50 -23.31 -10.21
N GLU A 496 -15.05 -24.18 -11.12
CA GLU A 496 -13.69 -24.72 -11.12
C GLU A 496 -12.65 -23.61 -11.31
N ALA A 497 -12.91 -22.65 -12.21
CA ALA A 497 -12.07 -21.51 -12.47
C ALA A 497 -11.91 -20.61 -11.24
N LEU A 498 -13.00 -20.31 -10.54
CA LEU A 498 -12.99 -19.47 -9.33
C LEU A 498 -12.36 -20.19 -8.12
N ALA A 499 -12.42 -21.51 -8.06
CA ALA A 499 -11.80 -22.33 -7.00
C ALA A 499 -10.30 -22.56 -7.24
N SER A 500 -9.79 -22.27 -8.43
CA SER A 500 -8.35 -22.45 -8.74
C SER A 500 -7.49 -21.38 -8.06
N ASP A 501 -6.26 -21.75 -7.69
CA ASP A 501 -5.28 -20.84 -7.10
C ASP A 501 -4.73 -19.90 -8.19
N VAL A 502 -5.25 -18.69 -8.23
CA VAL A 502 -4.97 -17.67 -9.26
C VAL A 502 -4.73 -16.32 -8.58
N ASP A 503 -3.63 -15.66 -8.97
CA ASP A 503 -3.29 -14.35 -8.41
C ASP A 503 -4.27 -13.26 -8.84
N PHE A 504 -4.72 -13.30 -10.10
CA PHE A 504 -5.63 -12.29 -10.62
C PHE A 504 -6.66 -12.84 -11.62
N LEU A 505 -7.94 -12.53 -11.38
CA LEU A 505 -9.04 -12.80 -12.29
C LEU A 505 -9.49 -11.53 -13.01
N HIS A 506 -9.56 -11.57 -14.33
CA HIS A 506 -10.25 -10.55 -15.12
C HIS A 506 -11.49 -11.18 -15.78
N TYR A 507 -12.66 -10.90 -15.21
CA TYR A 507 -13.93 -11.34 -15.78
C TYR A 507 -14.52 -10.29 -16.72
N ILE A 508 -14.85 -10.69 -17.92
CA ILE A 508 -15.44 -9.89 -19.01
C ILE A 508 -16.75 -10.57 -19.41
N GLY A 509 -17.89 -9.97 -19.10
CA GLY A 509 -19.18 -10.59 -19.35
C GLY A 509 -20.34 -9.80 -18.75
N HIS A 510 -21.47 -10.47 -18.60
CA HIS A 510 -22.65 -9.90 -17.96
C HIS A 510 -22.80 -10.39 -16.52
N VAL A 511 -23.23 -9.49 -15.65
CA VAL A 511 -23.68 -9.79 -14.29
C VAL A 511 -25.05 -9.13 -14.12
N ASP A 512 -25.99 -9.86 -13.56
CA ASP A 512 -27.31 -9.35 -13.17
C ASP A 512 -27.75 -9.97 -11.82
N ASP A 513 -29.03 -9.79 -11.44
CA ASP A 513 -29.61 -10.32 -10.19
C ASP A 513 -29.55 -11.85 -10.04
N ARG A 514 -29.27 -12.58 -11.12
CA ARG A 514 -29.08 -14.04 -11.14
C ARG A 514 -27.62 -14.44 -10.94
N GLY A 515 -26.68 -13.50 -10.96
CA GLY A 515 -25.26 -13.73 -10.82
C GLY A 515 -24.44 -13.49 -12.08
N MET A 516 -23.29 -14.14 -12.21
CA MET A 516 -22.37 -14.07 -13.35
C MET A 516 -22.89 -14.95 -14.48
N GLN A 517 -22.97 -14.39 -15.70
CA GLN A 517 -23.44 -15.14 -16.89
C GLN A 517 -22.44 -16.25 -17.25
N CYS A 518 -22.96 -17.46 -17.44
CA CYS A 518 -22.29 -18.60 -18.06
C CYS A 518 -23.05 -19.03 -19.33
N THR A 519 -22.49 -19.96 -20.11
CA THR A 519 -23.10 -20.37 -21.37
C THR A 519 -24.41 -21.14 -21.20
N ASP A 520 -24.55 -21.85 -20.11
CA ASP A 520 -25.70 -22.70 -19.79
C ASP A 520 -26.66 -22.05 -18.78
N GLU A 521 -26.14 -21.41 -17.75
CA GLU A 521 -26.91 -20.84 -16.63
C GLU A 521 -26.23 -19.56 -16.11
N TYR A 522 -26.63 -19.10 -14.91
CA TYR A 522 -25.96 -18.06 -14.15
C TYR A 522 -25.34 -18.65 -12.90
N LEU A 523 -24.21 -18.10 -12.48
CA LEU A 523 -23.54 -18.43 -11.24
C LEU A 523 -23.70 -17.27 -10.23
N ASP A 524 -24.56 -17.46 -9.25
CA ASP A 524 -24.76 -16.49 -8.17
C ASP A 524 -23.93 -16.85 -6.96
N LEU A 525 -22.81 -16.16 -6.79
CA LEU A 525 -21.87 -16.38 -5.68
C LEU A 525 -22.48 -16.04 -4.31
N THR A 526 -23.51 -15.25 -4.23
CA THR A 526 -24.15 -14.93 -2.95
C THR A 526 -24.82 -16.15 -2.33
N ASN A 527 -25.29 -17.10 -3.17
CA ASN A 527 -26.00 -18.31 -2.78
C ASN A 527 -25.17 -19.60 -2.95
N GLU A 528 -23.93 -19.53 -3.46
CA GLU A 528 -23.07 -20.70 -3.65
C GLU A 528 -22.24 -21.00 -2.39
N ASP A 529 -22.03 -22.28 -2.14
CA ASP A 529 -21.03 -22.75 -1.16
C ASP A 529 -19.75 -23.13 -1.93
N LEU A 530 -18.92 -22.11 -2.23
CA LEU A 530 -17.70 -22.22 -3.02
C LEU A 530 -16.56 -21.51 -2.31
N ALA A 531 -15.49 -22.22 -1.98
CA ALA A 531 -14.23 -21.60 -1.60
C ALA A 531 -13.55 -21.03 -2.85
N VAL A 532 -13.15 -19.76 -2.78
CA VAL A 532 -12.52 -19.03 -3.89
C VAL A 532 -11.01 -19.04 -3.69
N GLY A 533 -10.28 -19.49 -4.73
CA GLY A 533 -8.81 -19.46 -4.76
C GLY A 533 -8.23 -18.23 -5.44
N VAL A 534 -9.08 -17.39 -6.06
CA VAL A 534 -8.66 -16.14 -6.71
C VAL A 534 -8.26 -15.10 -5.68
N SER A 535 -7.00 -14.62 -5.72
CA SER A 535 -6.48 -13.64 -4.78
C SER A 535 -7.03 -12.22 -5.00
N ALA A 536 -7.02 -11.73 -6.25
CA ALA A 536 -7.55 -10.42 -6.61
C ALA A 536 -8.35 -10.50 -7.92
N PHE A 537 -9.26 -9.53 -8.16
CA PHE A 537 -10.11 -9.58 -9.34
C PHE A 537 -10.49 -8.21 -9.91
N LEU A 538 -10.85 -8.20 -11.20
CA LEU A 538 -11.58 -7.14 -11.87
C LEU A 538 -12.85 -7.76 -12.49
N LEU A 539 -14.03 -7.39 -11.97
CA LEU A 539 -15.31 -7.76 -12.57
C LEU A 539 -15.77 -6.64 -13.49
N ASN A 540 -15.33 -6.70 -14.72
CA ASN A 540 -15.69 -5.72 -15.76
C ASN A 540 -17.06 -6.03 -16.36
N ALA A 541 -18.10 -5.92 -15.54
CA ALA A 541 -19.49 -6.23 -15.84
C ALA A 541 -20.42 -5.28 -15.09
N CYS A 542 -21.63 -5.01 -15.64
CA CYS A 542 -22.61 -4.15 -14.97
C CYS A 542 -23.02 -4.70 -13.60
N GLN A 543 -23.24 -3.79 -12.61
CA GLN A 543 -23.78 -4.12 -11.30
C GLN A 543 -23.08 -5.31 -10.59
N SER A 544 -21.76 -5.43 -10.77
CA SER A 544 -20.98 -6.57 -10.28
C SER A 544 -20.65 -6.52 -8.78
N TYR A 545 -21.08 -5.48 -8.05
CA TYR A 545 -20.74 -5.27 -6.64
C TYR A 545 -21.04 -6.49 -5.75
N GLN A 546 -22.28 -7.04 -5.81
CA GLN A 546 -22.68 -8.14 -4.94
C GLN A 546 -21.84 -9.41 -5.18
N GLN A 547 -21.52 -9.70 -6.45
CA GLN A 547 -20.68 -10.84 -6.81
C GLN A 547 -19.23 -10.63 -6.37
N GLY A 548 -18.73 -9.39 -6.47
CA GLY A 548 -17.39 -9.04 -5.97
C GLY A 548 -17.29 -9.11 -4.44
N GLU A 549 -18.28 -8.61 -3.71
CA GLU A 549 -18.36 -8.74 -2.26
C GLU A 549 -18.40 -10.22 -1.83
N ALA A 550 -19.16 -11.05 -2.55
CA ALA A 550 -19.19 -12.48 -2.34
C ALA A 550 -17.84 -13.16 -2.61
N LEU A 551 -17.08 -12.74 -3.63
CA LEU A 551 -15.72 -13.23 -3.88
C LEU A 551 -14.80 -12.90 -2.69
N VAL A 552 -14.86 -11.68 -2.16
CA VAL A 552 -14.07 -11.28 -0.99
C VAL A 552 -14.46 -12.12 0.22
N HIS A 553 -15.72 -12.29 0.53
CA HIS A 553 -16.15 -13.12 1.68
C HIS A 553 -15.71 -14.59 1.57
N ARG A 554 -15.48 -15.10 0.33
CA ARG A 554 -15.16 -16.51 0.06
C ARG A 554 -13.70 -16.82 -0.16
N GLY A 555 -12.80 -15.83 -0.19
CA GLY A 555 -11.36 -16.11 -0.33
C GLY A 555 -10.52 -15.00 -0.95
N SER A 556 -11.10 -14.12 -1.77
CA SER A 556 -10.33 -13.03 -2.40
C SER A 556 -9.91 -11.95 -1.40
N ARG A 557 -8.76 -11.33 -1.64
CA ARG A 557 -8.27 -10.19 -0.86
C ARG A 557 -8.93 -8.88 -1.25
N GLY A 558 -9.31 -8.74 -2.53
CA GLY A 558 -10.01 -7.56 -3.01
C GLY A 558 -10.16 -7.54 -4.52
N GLY A 559 -10.94 -6.61 -5.00
CA GLY A 559 -11.11 -6.45 -6.45
C GLY A 559 -11.88 -5.20 -6.82
N ILE A 560 -11.90 -4.91 -8.11
CA ILE A 560 -12.61 -3.78 -8.69
C ILE A 560 -13.93 -4.25 -9.27
N VAL A 561 -15.00 -3.54 -8.90
CA VAL A 561 -16.39 -3.85 -9.28
C VAL A 561 -17.12 -2.60 -9.76
N THR A 562 -18.29 -2.78 -10.36
CA THR A 562 -19.17 -1.70 -10.78
C THR A 562 -20.43 -1.61 -9.91
N LEU A 563 -20.88 -0.39 -9.66
CA LEU A 563 -22.10 -0.11 -8.91
C LEU A 563 -23.33 -0.01 -9.83
N THR A 564 -23.13 0.31 -11.11
CA THR A 564 -24.22 0.58 -12.07
C THR A 564 -23.90 -0.03 -13.43
N ASP A 565 -24.81 0.19 -14.39
CA ASP A 565 -24.59 -0.18 -15.79
C ASP A 565 -23.49 0.70 -16.40
N VAL A 566 -22.58 0.06 -17.13
CA VAL A 566 -21.47 0.72 -17.84
C VAL A 566 -21.57 0.44 -19.34
N ALA A 567 -21.21 1.44 -20.16
CA ALA A 567 -21.15 1.26 -21.60
C ALA A 567 -19.93 0.40 -21.99
N ASN A 568 -20.04 -0.41 -23.05
CA ASN A 568 -18.98 -1.34 -23.46
C ASN A 568 -17.64 -0.65 -23.77
N SER A 569 -17.64 0.42 -24.59
CA SER A 569 -16.40 1.09 -25.01
C SER A 569 -15.59 1.68 -23.83
N PRO A 570 -16.18 2.50 -22.91
CA PRO A 570 -15.46 2.94 -21.72
C PRO A 570 -15.03 1.81 -20.79
N ALA A 571 -15.83 0.75 -20.66
CA ALA A 571 -15.50 -0.39 -19.82
C ALA A 571 -14.29 -1.16 -20.36
N THR A 572 -14.24 -1.41 -21.69
CA THR A 572 -13.07 -2.03 -22.34
C THR A 572 -11.81 -1.20 -22.14
N GLN A 573 -11.90 0.13 -22.31
CA GLN A 573 -10.76 1.03 -22.10
C GLN A 573 -10.29 1.00 -20.65
N LEU A 574 -11.20 1.09 -19.68
CA LEU A 574 -10.87 1.01 -18.25
C LEU A 574 -10.20 -0.33 -17.90
N GLY A 575 -10.77 -1.45 -18.39
CA GLY A 575 -10.19 -2.77 -18.15
C GLY A 575 -8.75 -2.88 -18.65
N ARG A 576 -8.45 -2.34 -19.83
CA ARG A 576 -7.08 -2.27 -20.37
C ARG A 576 -6.14 -1.41 -19.54
N ILE A 577 -6.60 -0.23 -19.10
CA ILE A 577 -5.81 0.69 -18.26
C ILE A 577 -5.48 0.02 -16.93
N ILE A 578 -6.49 -0.56 -16.25
CA ILE A 578 -6.30 -1.23 -14.96
C ILE A 578 -5.34 -2.41 -15.11
N ALA A 579 -5.51 -3.26 -16.15
CA ALA A 579 -4.61 -4.37 -16.41
C ALA A 579 -3.14 -3.93 -16.55
N ARG A 580 -2.87 -2.88 -17.34
CA ARG A 580 -1.52 -2.34 -17.50
C ARG A 580 -0.97 -1.71 -16.21
N LEU A 581 -1.80 -0.97 -15.46
CA LEU A 581 -1.39 -0.38 -14.17
C LEU A 581 -1.03 -1.47 -13.14
N MET A 582 -1.88 -2.49 -12.99
CA MET A 582 -1.60 -3.61 -12.10
C MET A 582 -0.31 -4.34 -12.50
N ASN A 583 -0.09 -4.54 -13.80
CA ASN A 583 1.16 -5.10 -14.34
C ASN A 583 2.38 -4.20 -14.08
N SER A 584 2.20 -2.89 -13.90
CA SER A 584 3.26 -1.93 -13.58
C SER A 584 3.46 -1.74 -12.07
N GLY A 585 2.86 -2.57 -11.23
CA GLY A 585 3.07 -2.60 -9.79
C GLY A 585 2.17 -1.68 -8.98
N PHE A 586 1.12 -1.12 -9.58
CA PHE A 586 0.10 -0.39 -8.85
C PHE A 586 -0.79 -1.35 -8.06
N ASN A 587 -1.21 -0.96 -6.86
CA ASN A 587 -2.25 -1.67 -6.12
C ASN A 587 -3.65 -1.31 -6.66
N LEU A 588 -4.69 -2.03 -6.21
CA LEU A 588 -6.07 -1.84 -6.70
C LEU A 588 -6.55 -0.39 -6.54
N ARG A 589 -6.27 0.25 -5.38
CA ARG A 589 -6.72 1.63 -5.08
C ARG A 589 -6.08 2.65 -6.02
N THR A 590 -4.77 2.57 -6.21
CA THR A 590 -4.03 3.52 -7.04
C THR A 590 -4.26 3.27 -8.53
N ALA A 591 -4.38 2.01 -8.95
CA ALA A 591 -4.77 1.67 -10.32
C ALA A 591 -6.13 2.27 -10.68
N LEU A 592 -7.12 2.13 -9.79
CA LEU A 592 -8.45 2.73 -10.01
C LEU A 592 -8.39 4.26 -9.97
N HIS A 593 -7.61 4.86 -9.05
CA HIS A 593 -7.43 6.32 -8.97
C HIS A 593 -6.87 6.90 -10.27
N VAL A 594 -5.79 6.32 -10.80
CA VAL A 594 -5.18 6.76 -12.07
C VAL A 594 -6.16 6.57 -13.25
N ALA A 595 -6.84 5.41 -13.31
CA ALA A 595 -7.79 5.13 -14.39
C ALA A 595 -9.01 6.06 -14.37
N LYS A 596 -9.48 6.48 -13.19
CA LYS A 596 -10.59 7.45 -13.04
C LYS A 596 -10.25 8.85 -13.60
N ARG A 597 -9.00 9.24 -13.64
CA ARG A 597 -8.57 10.53 -14.23
C ARG A 597 -8.79 10.56 -15.74
N GLU A 598 -8.69 9.41 -16.41
CA GLU A 598 -8.84 9.29 -17.86
C GLU A 598 -10.31 9.21 -18.30
N LEU A 599 -11.19 8.62 -17.50
CA LEU A 599 -12.53 8.27 -17.92
C LEU A 599 -13.63 8.91 -17.05
N ILE A 600 -14.54 9.62 -17.67
CA ILE A 600 -15.73 10.22 -17.01
C ILE A 600 -16.59 9.16 -16.31
N THR A 601 -16.60 7.92 -16.81
CA THR A 601 -17.36 6.79 -16.24
C THR A 601 -16.65 6.10 -15.06
N GLY A 602 -15.44 6.50 -14.74
CA GLY A 602 -14.64 5.90 -13.66
C GLY A 602 -15.31 5.92 -12.29
N HIS A 603 -16.20 6.89 -12.01
CA HIS A 603 -16.95 7.00 -10.76
C HIS A 603 -17.92 5.84 -10.47
N GLN A 604 -18.22 5.03 -11.48
CA GLN A 604 -19.07 3.84 -11.33
C GLN A 604 -18.31 2.63 -10.76
N TYR A 605 -16.97 2.69 -10.71
CA TYR A 605 -16.12 1.61 -10.21
C TYR A 605 -15.64 1.92 -8.81
N ILE A 606 -15.65 0.89 -7.97
CA ILE A 606 -15.07 0.95 -6.62
C ILE A 606 -14.22 -0.31 -6.37
N VAL A 607 -13.34 -0.21 -5.39
CA VAL A 607 -12.66 -1.39 -4.82
C VAL A 607 -13.53 -1.97 -3.72
N VAL A 608 -13.64 -3.29 -3.66
CA VAL A 608 -14.22 -4.07 -2.55
C VAL A 608 -13.09 -4.91 -1.94
N GLY A 609 -12.98 -4.92 -0.61
CA GLY A 609 -11.92 -5.60 0.12
C GLY A 609 -10.73 -4.70 0.42
N ASP A 610 -9.51 -5.21 0.30
CA ASP A 610 -8.27 -4.49 0.57
C ASP A 610 -7.76 -3.76 -0.67
N GLY A 611 -7.90 -2.44 -0.70
CA GLY A 611 -7.42 -1.59 -1.79
C GLY A 611 -5.89 -1.58 -1.95
N GLY A 612 -5.14 -1.97 -0.93
CA GLY A 612 -3.69 -2.12 -0.95
C GLY A 612 -3.19 -3.36 -1.69
N THR A 613 -4.08 -4.27 -2.12
CA THR A 613 -3.71 -5.51 -2.81
C THR A 613 -2.98 -5.22 -4.13
N THR A 614 -1.78 -5.81 -4.29
CA THR A 614 -0.96 -5.81 -5.51
C THR A 614 -0.84 -7.21 -6.08
N ILE A 615 -0.67 -7.34 -7.40
CA ILE A 615 -0.39 -8.60 -8.07
C ILE A 615 1.10 -8.75 -8.44
N CYS A 616 1.80 -7.64 -8.63
CA CYS A 616 3.24 -7.63 -8.86
C CYS A 616 3.86 -6.35 -8.32
N GLN A 617 5.18 -6.33 -8.26
CA GLN A 617 5.95 -5.18 -7.85
C GLN A 617 6.41 -4.36 -9.06
N SER A 618 6.46 -3.03 -8.95
CA SER A 618 7.10 -2.16 -9.94
C SER A 618 8.58 -2.54 -10.12
N ARG A 619 9.11 -2.41 -11.32
CA ARG A 619 10.52 -2.69 -11.61
C ARG A 619 11.46 -1.74 -10.87
N SER A 620 11.07 -0.48 -10.75
CA SER A 620 11.77 0.55 -9.96
C SER A 620 11.52 0.46 -8.46
N GLY A 621 10.60 -0.42 -8.01
CA GLY A 621 10.17 -0.59 -6.61
C GLY A 621 8.93 0.22 -6.29
N VAL A 622 8.94 1.53 -6.50
CA VAL A 622 7.81 2.44 -6.27
C VAL A 622 7.00 2.61 -7.53
N ALA A 623 5.68 2.51 -7.45
CA ALA A 623 4.79 2.80 -8.58
C ALA A 623 4.75 4.32 -8.83
N VAL A 624 4.96 4.74 -10.07
CA VAL A 624 5.01 6.16 -10.43
C VAL A 624 4.14 6.49 -11.63
N VAL A 625 3.61 7.71 -11.65
CA VAL A 625 2.91 8.31 -12.79
C VAL A 625 3.69 9.53 -13.26
N GLY A 626 4.02 9.57 -14.54
CA GLY A 626 4.65 10.73 -15.16
C GLY A 626 3.62 11.75 -15.68
N ASN A 627 4.00 13.03 -15.64
CA ASN A 627 3.30 14.12 -16.32
C ASN A 627 4.31 14.86 -17.18
N ILE A 628 4.11 14.91 -18.47
CA ILE A 628 5.05 15.54 -19.44
C ILE A 628 4.39 16.75 -20.05
N GLY A 629 5.15 17.85 -20.10
CA GLY A 629 4.75 19.08 -20.76
C GLY A 629 5.86 19.63 -21.66
N GLU A 630 5.49 20.36 -22.73
CA GLU A 630 6.43 21.07 -23.58
C GLU A 630 6.87 22.38 -22.92
N SER A 631 8.16 22.62 -22.80
CA SER A 631 8.69 23.90 -22.32
C SER A 631 8.90 24.88 -23.49
N SER A 632 8.78 26.17 -23.22
CA SER A 632 8.96 27.24 -24.20
C SER A 632 10.38 27.35 -24.78
N SER A 633 11.35 26.60 -24.24
CA SER A 633 12.77 26.62 -24.65
C SER A 633 13.19 25.41 -25.51
N GLY A 634 12.24 24.58 -25.97
CA GLY A 634 12.56 23.33 -26.68
C GLY A 634 13.05 22.22 -25.74
N SER A 635 12.87 22.36 -24.43
CA SER A 635 13.05 21.32 -23.43
C SER A 635 11.70 20.81 -22.94
N TRP A 636 11.71 19.73 -22.18
CA TRP A 636 10.51 19.14 -21.60
C TRP A 636 10.38 19.48 -20.11
N SER A 637 9.16 19.57 -19.60
CA SER A 637 8.91 19.49 -18.17
C SER A 637 8.47 18.08 -17.82
N LEU A 638 8.97 17.55 -16.71
CA LEU A 638 8.66 16.22 -16.21
C LEU A 638 8.21 16.31 -14.76
N GLY A 639 6.95 15.99 -14.49
CA GLY A 639 6.42 15.75 -13.15
C GLY A 639 6.33 14.24 -12.92
N VAL A 640 6.75 13.74 -11.78
CA VAL A 640 6.63 12.32 -11.42
C VAL A 640 6.02 12.21 -10.03
N GLN A 641 4.85 11.63 -9.95
CA GLN A 641 4.16 11.35 -8.69
C GLN A 641 4.36 9.90 -8.28
N ALA A 642 4.84 9.68 -7.07
CA ALA A 642 5.04 8.36 -6.50
C ALA A 642 3.83 7.92 -5.66
N TYR A 643 3.49 6.63 -5.74
CA TYR A 643 2.40 6.02 -4.98
C TYR A 643 2.91 4.87 -4.10
N PRO A 644 2.46 4.77 -2.84
CA PRO A 644 2.85 3.65 -1.98
C PRO A 644 2.26 2.34 -2.49
N ASN A 645 3.06 1.27 -2.43
CA ASN A 645 2.64 -0.07 -2.76
C ASN A 645 3.41 -1.10 -1.92
N GLY A 646 2.72 -2.14 -1.41
CA GLY A 646 3.36 -3.23 -0.66
C GLY A 646 4.47 -2.77 0.28
N PRO A 647 5.72 -3.25 0.12
CA PRO A 647 6.83 -2.90 1.00
C PRO A 647 7.33 -1.45 0.84
N TYR A 648 6.93 -0.75 -0.23
CA TYR A 648 7.29 0.65 -0.48
C TYR A 648 6.19 1.60 -0.01
N GLY A 649 5.91 1.56 1.28
CA GLY A 649 4.88 2.37 1.93
C GLY A 649 5.22 3.87 1.99
N VAL A 650 4.30 4.64 2.59
CA VAL A 650 4.47 6.08 2.86
C VAL A 650 5.76 6.33 3.64
N GLY A 651 6.59 7.25 3.14
CA GLY A 651 7.92 7.55 3.69
C GLY A 651 9.09 6.83 3.01
N THR A 652 8.86 5.88 2.10
CA THR A 652 9.93 5.29 1.27
C THR A 652 10.64 6.38 0.47
N LEU A 653 11.96 6.31 0.40
CA LEU A 653 12.75 7.19 -0.47
C LEU A 653 12.77 6.65 -1.89
N TYR A 654 12.63 7.53 -2.86
CA TYR A 654 12.85 7.24 -4.27
C TYR A 654 13.70 8.32 -4.94
N LYS A 655 14.37 7.95 -6.03
CA LYS A 655 15.20 8.84 -6.83
C LYS A 655 14.86 8.62 -8.31
N LEU A 656 14.74 9.70 -9.06
CA LEU A 656 14.57 9.57 -10.51
C LEU A 656 15.92 9.22 -11.17
N ALA A 657 15.87 8.28 -12.10
CA ALA A 657 17.05 7.92 -12.91
C ALA A 657 17.25 8.93 -14.04
N THR A 658 17.55 10.18 -13.69
CA THR A 658 17.83 11.28 -14.60
C THR A 658 19.12 11.98 -14.18
N SER A 659 19.82 12.64 -15.13
CA SER A 659 20.97 13.47 -14.82
C SER A 659 20.57 14.91 -14.43
N SER A 660 19.31 15.27 -14.64
CA SER A 660 18.75 16.59 -14.29
C SER A 660 18.46 16.76 -12.81
N SER A 661 18.45 15.65 -12.02
CA SER A 661 18.28 15.69 -10.57
C SER A 661 19.02 14.53 -9.90
N ASP A 662 19.79 14.85 -8.87
CA ASP A 662 20.42 13.89 -7.98
C ASP A 662 19.65 13.74 -6.64
N ALA A 663 18.60 14.53 -6.42
CA ALA A 663 17.84 14.55 -5.19
C ALA A 663 17.01 13.28 -5.00
N ASN A 664 16.82 12.91 -3.74
CA ASN A 664 15.84 11.93 -3.33
C ASN A 664 14.53 12.63 -2.99
N TYR A 665 13.44 11.88 -3.07
CA TYR A 665 12.08 12.30 -2.73
C TYR A 665 11.47 11.23 -1.83
N PHE A 666 10.50 11.57 -0.98
CA PHE A 666 9.78 10.55 -0.23
C PHE A 666 8.37 10.31 -0.80
N VAL A 667 7.91 9.07 -0.75
CA VAL A 667 6.53 8.71 -1.12
C VAL A 667 5.56 9.29 -0.07
N PRO A 668 4.50 10.01 -0.47
CA PRO A 668 3.91 10.18 -1.81
C PRO A 668 4.23 11.52 -2.51
N SER A 669 5.38 12.10 -2.30
CA SER A 669 5.74 13.38 -2.93
C SER A 669 5.75 13.32 -4.46
N THR A 670 5.69 14.49 -5.06
CA THR A 670 5.81 14.71 -6.50
C THR A 670 7.14 15.39 -6.81
N CYS A 671 7.94 14.80 -7.71
CA CYS A 671 9.10 15.46 -8.29
C CYS A 671 8.69 16.32 -9.47
N GLU A 672 9.18 17.56 -9.55
CA GLU A 672 8.94 18.46 -10.70
C GLU A 672 10.26 18.95 -11.28
N LEU A 673 10.61 18.50 -12.50
CA LEU A 673 11.73 18.98 -13.28
C LEU A 673 11.23 19.91 -14.40
N LYS A 674 11.63 21.19 -14.35
CA LYS A 674 11.13 22.23 -15.26
C LYS A 674 11.81 22.23 -16.65
N SER A 675 12.96 21.57 -16.76
CA SER A 675 13.73 21.56 -18.02
C SER A 675 14.55 20.26 -18.10
N VAL A 676 14.05 19.31 -18.87
CA VAL A 676 14.69 18.01 -19.15
C VAL A 676 15.03 17.97 -20.63
N PRO A 677 16.27 17.65 -21.02
CA PRO A 677 16.64 17.45 -22.42
C PRO A 677 15.86 16.28 -23.05
N SER A 678 15.57 16.36 -24.36
CA SER A 678 14.83 15.30 -25.09
C SER A 678 15.51 13.93 -24.98
N THR A 679 16.85 13.88 -25.06
CA THR A 679 17.61 12.63 -24.92
C THR A 679 17.45 12.00 -23.54
N GLU A 680 17.51 12.80 -22.51
CA GLU A 680 17.35 12.34 -21.12
C GLU A 680 15.91 11.90 -20.82
N LEU A 681 14.93 12.63 -21.37
CA LEU A 681 13.53 12.21 -21.27
C LEU A 681 13.31 10.88 -22.00
N SER A 682 13.90 10.70 -23.20
CA SER A 682 13.85 9.44 -23.95
C SER A 682 14.47 8.29 -23.16
N ASP A 683 15.65 8.50 -22.56
CA ASP A 683 16.31 7.50 -21.73
C ASP A 683 15.42 7.11 -20.52
N TRP A 684 14.82 8.08 -19.84
CA TRP A 684 13.93 7.83 -18.70
C TRP A 684 12.66 7.07 -19.11
N LEU A 685 12.01 7.48 -20.23
CA LEU A 685 10.84 6.79 -20.78
C LEU A 685 11.12 5.33 -21.20
N GLY A 686 12.36 5.04 -21.57
CA GLY A 686 12.82 3.70 -21.98
C GLY A 686 13.17 2.75 -20.84
N LEU A 687 13.20 3.21 -19.57
CA LEU A 687 13.60 2.36 -18.43
C LEU A 687 12.58 1.26 -18.13
N GLU A 688 11.32 1.62 -18.13
CA GLU A 688 10.20 0.69 -17.92
C GLU A 688 8.90 1.27 -18.50
N THR A 689 7.89 0.43 -18.70
CA THR A 689 6.57 0.89 -19.16
C THR A 689 5.83 1.60 -18.03
N LEU A 690 5.74 2.92 -18.12
CA LEU A 690 5.12 3.81 -17.13
C LEU A 690 3.87 4.49 -17.68
N PRO A 691 2.84 4.72 -16.84
CA PRO A 691 1.72 5.58 -17.19
C PRO A 691 2.17 7.05 -17.21
N ILE A 692 1.88 7.74 -18.30
CA ILE A 692 2.30 9.12 -18.55
C ILE A 692 1.09 9.96 -18.98
N PHE A 693 0.82 11.04 -18.26
CA PHE A 693 -0.11 12.06 -18.73
C PHE A 693 0.62 13.05 -19.63
N TYR A 694 0.19 13.15 -20.88
CA TYR A 694 0.66 14.11 -21.86
C TYR A 694 -0.53 14.79 -22.53
N ARG A 695 -0.61 16.12 -22.42
CA ARG A 695 -1.77 16.92 -22.90
C ARG A 695 -3.11 16.48 -22.31
N ASP A 696 -3.10 16.14 -21.03
CA ASP A 696 -4.26 15.64 -20.25
C ASP A 696 -4.81 14.27 -20.69
N GLU A 697 -4.11 13.54 -21.56
CA GLU A 697 -4.44 12.17 -21.95
C GLU A 697 -3.44 11.18 -21.38
N LEU A 698 -3.91 9.98 -20.98
CA LEU A 698 -3.06 8.91 -20.47
C LEU A 698 -2.43 8.13 -21.63
N HIS A 699 -1.12 8.15 -21.67
CA HIS A 699 -0.28 7.37 -22.58
C HIS A 699 0.61 6.42 -21.78
N TRP A 700 1.33 5.58 -22.51
CA TRP A 700 2.37 4.76 -21.91
C TRP A 700 3.74 5.22 -22.42
N SER A 701 4.78 5.08 -21.58
CA SER A 701 6.10 5.60 -21.91
C SER A 701 6.65 5.07 -23.24
N ASP A 702 6.37 3.81 -23.57
CA ASP A 702 6.76 3.18 -24.86
C ASP A 702 6.05 3.79 -26.08
N GLU A 703 4.86 4.35 -25.91
CA GLU A 703 4.10 5.04 -26.97
C GLU A 703 4.64 6.45 -27.26
N LEU A 704 5.30 7.06 -26.27
CA LEU A 704 5.82 8.43 -26.35
C LEU A 704 7.29 8.53 -26.81
N LEU A 705 8.06 7.44 -26.81
CA LEU A 705 9.45 7.40 -27.29
C LEU A 705 9.64 8.03 -28.69
N PRO A 706 8.75 7.78 -29.69
CA PRO A 706 8.89 8.39 -31.01
C PRO A 706 8.73 9.91 -31.05
N LEU A 707 8.11 10.53 -30.03
CA LEU A 707 7.93 11.98 -29.96
C LEU A 707 9.23 12.69 -29.54
N THR A 708 10.05 12.03 -28.75
CA THR A 708 11.34 12.56 -28.27
C THR A 708 12.47 12.41 -29.29
N ASP A 709 12.33 11.52 -30.28
CA ASP A 709 13.32 11.25 -31.33
C ASP A 709 13.18 12.18 -32.57
N GLN A 710 12.20 13.08 -32.62
CA GLN A 710 11.90 13.91 -33.79
C GLN A 710 12.56 15.31 -33.78
N GLU A 711 13.53 15.61 -32.92
CA GLU A 711 14.31 16.85 -32.92
C GLU A 711 15.73 16.69 -33.46
#